data_a991a216da162bb7d9c2585aad172b36
#
_entry.id   a991a216da162bb7d9c2585aad172b36
#
_cell.length_a   1.000
_cell.length_b   1.000
_cell.length_c   1.000
_cell.angle_alpha   90.00
_cell.angle_beta   90.00
_cell.angle_gamma   90.00
#
_symmetry.space_group_name_H-M   'P 1'
#
loop_
_entity.id
_entity.type
_entity.pdbx_description
1 polymer ?
#
loop_
_entity_poly.entity_id
_entity_poly.type
_entity_poly.pdbx_seq_one_letter_code
_entity_poly.pdbx_strand_id
1 'polypeptide(L)'
;MRMSLLLAASATALLAACSPEKPAPAAEAPKAAIGSFGLDLAAMDTAVKPGDDFFNYVNGAWLKTFTMPADKTRYGAFDALRDKSESDVHALLEDMKTTPPAAGSVQEKVVNLYNGWMDEAAIEARGVAPLKADLDVINAARTKADLIKLIGNIEYASPIGLYISPDPADPTKYVVNISQAGLGMPVRDYYLGKSEKFDAYREAYKTYVTKIFELIGDASPAASTDKVIALETKLANVHWAPEQQRDVQATNNPVDRAGLKKMIPAIDWDVFLPEAGLGAVQNFVVNEKTALSEGAKLLDTQPVDAWKKYLAFHIASDNATSLPKAFDDASFEFFSKTLRGQEVQRDRWKRGVQMLDGLIGEGLGELYVAKYFPPENKAKMDDLVANLRSAMGERLKTLAWMDDATRAEAVKKLGTFDPRVGYPVKWRDYTAYTVEAGKLFENVRAGRKFEWNRQVARLGQPVDREEWGMNPQTVNAYYNPLVNQITFPAAILQPPFFDPNADPAINYGAIGAVIGHEMGHGFDDQGREFDETGKIRNWWTPETNAKFLEQTAKFAAQYDAFCPLEGVCVNGKFTMGENLGDLGGLEMAYTAYKLSLGGKEAPVIDGFTGDQRFFLAHAQVWRAAIRDDALRNQVLTDPHSPAAARGSIPERNMDAWYEAFGVKEGDKAYIPPAERVRIW
;
A
#
# COMPACT_ATOMS: atom_id res chain seq x y z
N MET A 1 80.46 24.86 -42.82
CA MET A 1 80.49 26.03 -43.74
C MET A 1 79.24 26.86 -43.50
N ARG A 2 79.49 28.14 -43.10
CA ARG A 2 78.53 29.28 -43.13
C ARG A 2 77.25 29.19 -42.33
N MET A 3 76.78 30.14 -41.59
CA MET A 3 77.28 31.43 -41.07
C MET A 3 76.14 32.07 -40.28
N SER A 4 76.44 32.64 -39.15
CA SER A 4 75.62 33.40 -38.22
C SER A 4 74.74 34.45 -38.86
N LEU A 5 73.63 34.80 -38.25
CA LEU A 5 73.15 36.17 -38.14
C LEU A 5 72.29 36.29 -36.88
N LEU A 6 72.82 37.14 -35.97
CA LEU A 6 72.10 37.73 -34.80
C LEU A 6 71.12 38.78 -35.30
N LEU A 7 69.91 38.79 -34.74
CA LEU A 7 69.07 39.99 -34.67
C LEU A 7 68.48 40.11 -33.29
N ALA A 8 68.95 41.20 -32.62
CA ALA A 8 68.37 41.65 -31.35
C ALA A 8 67.00 42.30 -31.60
N ALA A 9 66.00 41.92 -30.83
CA ALA A 9 64.75 42.66 -30.77
C ALA A 9 64.43 42.96 -29.30
N SER A 10 64.25 44.23 -29.04
CA SER A 10 64.01 44.88 -27.75
C SER A 10 62.79 44.38 -27.02
N ALA A 11 62.94 44.01 -25.77
CA ALA A 11 61.80 43.68 -24.86
C ALA A 11 61.15 44.98 -24.35
N THR A 12 59.92 45.23 -24.78
CA THR A 12 59.04 46.23 -24.18
C THR A 12 58.14 45.50 -23.18
N ALA A 13 58.44 45.69 -21.90
CA ALA A 13 57.57 45.12 -20.83
C ALA A 13 56.25 45.91 -20.76
N LEU A 14 55.17 45.31 -21.14
CA LEU A 14 53.84 45.76 -20.81
C LEU A 14 53.49 45.21 -19.40
N LEU A 15 53.46 46.09 -18.41
CA LEU A 15 52.85 45.87 -17.11
C LEU A 15 51.35 45.86 -17.32
N ALA A 16 50.78 44.65 -17.48
CA ALA A 16 49.33 44.43 -17.35
C ALA A 16 48.96 44.43 -15.85
N ALA A 17 48.28 45.49 -15.43
CA ALA A 17 47.66 45.56 -14.10
C ALA A 17 46.64 44.46 -13.94
N CYS A 18 46.94 43.40 -13.15
CA CYS A 18 45.96 42.45 -12.66
C CYS A 18 45.02 43.19 -11.70
N SER A 19 43.85 43.59 -12.16
CA SER A 19 42.73 43.90 -11.28
C SER A 19 42.31 42.59 -10.62
N PRO A 20 42.10 42.50 -9.30
CA PRO A 20 41.57 41.29 -8.68
C PRO A 20 40.18 41.08 -9.21
N GLU A 21 40.00 39.94 -9.89
CA GLU A 21 38.69 39.42 -10.28
C GLU A 21 37.83 39.32 -9.01
N LYS A 22 36.69 40.03 -8.97
CA LYS A 22 35.73 39.85 -7.88
C LYS A 22 35.38 38.38 -7.83
N PRO A 23 35.44 37.70 -6.65
CA PRO A 23 34.99 36.34 -6.53
C PRO A 23 33.56 36.30 -7.04
N ALA A 24 33.26 35.32 -7.93
CA ALA A 24 31.92 35.05 -8.36
C ALA A 24 31.02 34.90 -7.11
N PRO A 25 29.81 35.45 -7.12
CA PRO A 25 28.90 35.24 -6.00
C PRO A 25 28.84 33.75 -5.72
N ALA A 26 29.08 33.35 -4.48
CA ALA A 26 28.89 31.95 -4.06
C ALA A 26 27.51 31.55 -4.51
N ALA A 27 27.41 30.42 -5.22
CA ALA A 27 26.10 29.87 -5.60
C ALA A 27 25.25 29.80 -4.33
N GLU A 28 24.07 30.41 -4.34
CA GLU A 28 23.13 30.25 -3.21
C GLU A 28 22.96 28.75 -2.92
N ALA A 29 23.12 28.39 -1.65
CA ALA A 29 22.84 27.00 -1.25
C ALA A 29 21.42 26.63 -1.67
N PRO A 30 21.20 25.41 -2.22
CA PRO A 30 19.88 24.99 -2.63
C PRO A 30 18.93 25.09 -1.44
N LYS A 31 17.74 25.65 -1.68
CA LYS A 31 16.71 25.87 -0.66
C LYS A 31 15.82 24.64 -0.53
N ALA A 32 15.32 24.39 0.68
CA ALA A 32 14.28 23.38 0.90
C ALA A 32 13.05 23.67 0.02
N ALA A 33 12.39 22.61 -0.42
CA ALA A 33 11.19 22.73 -1.27
C ALA A 33 9.98 23.31 -0.52
N ILE A 34 9.94 23.17 0.81
CA ILE A 34 8.84 23.65 1.66
C ILE A 34 9.41 24.58 2.74
N GLY A 35 8.87 25.80 2.83
CA GLY A 35 9.28 26.77 3.82
C GLY A 35 10.78 27.11 3.75
N SER A 36 11.35 27.51 4.87
CA SER A 36 12.77 27.89 4.97
C SER A 36 13.71 26.69 5.20
N PHE A 37 13.20 25.59 5.79
CA PHE A 37 13.99 24.43 6.20
C PHE A 37 13.31 23.07 5.97
N GLY A 38 12.17 23.02 5.26
CA GLY A 38 11.48 21.80 4.88
C GLY A 38 10.12 21.60 5.58
N LEU A 39 9.60 22.59 6.30
CA LEU A 39 8.34 22.53 7.03
C LEU A 39 7.39 23.67 6.62
N ASP A 40 6.10 23.35 6.54
CA ASP A 40 5.01 24.32 6.29
C ASP A 40 4.51 24.89 7.62
N LEU A 41 5.16 25.96 8.10
CA LEU A 41 4.81 26.64 9.35
C LEU A 41 3.42 27.32 9.29
N ALA A 42 2.93 27.65 8.09
CA ALA A 42 1.61 28.28 7.94
C ALA A 42 0.45 27.28 8.20
N ALA A 43 0.73 25.98 8.15
CA ALA A 43 -0.25 24.94 8.48
C ALA A 43 -0.54 24.84 9.99
N MET A 44 0.34 25.37 10.84
CA MET A 44 0.27 25.23 12.29
C MET A 44 -0.83 26.11 12.91
N ASP A 45 -1.55 25.57 13.90
CA ASP A 45 -2.47 26.32 14.75
C ASP A 45 -1.86 26.54 16.15
N THR A 46 -1.12 27.62 16.28
CA THR A 46 -0.43 27.96 17.55
C THR A 46 -1.37 28.34 18.71
N ALA A 47 -2.67 28.47 18.46
CA ALA A 47 -3.67 28.63 19.52
C ALA A 47 -3.99 27.30 20.23
N VAL A 48 -3.70 26.17 19.60
CA VAL A 48 -3.80 24.83 20.20
C VAL A 48 -2.51 24.54 20.98
N LYS A 49 -2.63 23.99 22.18
CA LYS A 49 -1.43 23.56 22.92
C LYS A 49 -0.94 22.20 22.40
N PRO A 50 0.38 22.03 22.16
CA PRO A 50 0.92 20.74 21.69
C PRO A 50 0.61 19.59 22.67
N GLY A 51 0.57 19.83 23.98
CA GLY A 51 0.22 18.85 24.98
C GLY A 51 -1.27 18.54 25.11
N ASP A 52 -2.14 19.29 24.45
CA ASP A 52 -3.59 19.01 24.42
C ASP A 52 -4.01 18.27 23.14
N ASP A 53 -3.48 18.70 21.97
CA ASP A 53 -3.76 18.11 20.67
C ASP A 53 -2.62 18.42 19.69
N PHE A 54 -1.66 17.50 19.63
CA PHE A 54 -0.45 17.70 18.84
C PHE A 54 -0.74 17.73 17.33
N PHE A 55 -1.65 16.88 16.86
CA PHE A 55 -1.99 16.85 15.44
C PHE A 55 -2.61 18.18 14.96
N ASN A 56 -3.53 18.74 15.72
CA ASN A 56 -4.12 20.04 15.40
C ASN A 56 -3.17 21.21 15.68
N TYR A 57 -2.27 21.11 16.65
CA TYR A 57 -1.20 22.10 16.81
C TYR A 57 -0.36 22.23 15.54
N VAL A 58 0.01 21.09 14.92
CA VAL A 58 0.86 21.06 13.72
C VAL A 58 0.09 21.35 12.43
N ASN A 59 -1.17 20.92 12.32
CA ASN A 59 -1.91 20.90 11.06
C ASN A 59 -3.21 21.72 11.09
N GLY A 60 -3.59 22.29 12.25
CA GLY A 60 -4.93 22.83 12.49
C GLY A 60 -5.29 24.04 11.64
N ALA A 61 -4.35 24.92 11.30
CA ALA A 61 -4.65 26.06 10.42
C ALA A 61 -4.95 25.58 8.99
N TRP A 62 -4.18 24.59 8.50
CA TRP A 62 -4.47 23.98 7.21
C TRP A 62 -5.83 23.26 7.23
N LEU A 63 -6.12 22.44 8.24
CA LEU A 63 -7.40 21.73 8.35
C LEU A 63 -8.61 22.66 8.37
N LYS A 64 -8.50 23.83 9.01
CA LYS A 64 -9.58 24.84 9.08
C LYS A 64 -9.86 25.53 7.74
N THR A 65 -8.85 25.63 6.89
CA THR A 65 -8.94 26.38 5.62
C THR A 65 -9.05 25.48 4.40
N PHE A 66 -8.72 24.20 4.54
CA PHE A 66 -8.75 23.25 3.45
C PHE A 66 -10.18 22.88 3.06
N THR A 67 -10.49 22.95 1.78
CA THR A 67 -11.75 22.45 1.21
C THR A 67 -11.47 21.17 0.44
N MET A 68 -12.12 20.07 0.84
CA MET A 68 -11.99 18.77 0.19
C MET A 68 -12.47 18.85 -1.27
N PRO A 69 -11.62 18.51 -2.26
CA PRO A 69 -12.08 18.40 -3.64
C PRO A 69 -13.20 17.37 -3.76
N ALA A 70 -14.16 17.65 -4.64
CA ALA A 70 -15.35 16.81 -4.79
C ALA A 70 -15.02 15.40 -5.30
N ASP A 71 -13.93 15.23 -6.04
CA ASP A 71 -13.41 13.96 -6.58
C ASP A 71 -12.51 13.20 -5.59
N LYS A 72 -12.35 13.69 -4.36
CA LYS A 72 -11.50 13.08 -3.33
C LYS A 72 -12.32 12.65 -2.11
N THR A 73 -11.90 11.58 -1.48
CA THR A 73 -12.45 11.10 -0.19
C THR A 73 -11.52 11.40 0.97
N ARG A 74 -10.23 11.57 0.65
CA ARG A 74 -9.15 11.96 1.55
C ARG A 74 -8.19 12.87 0.79
N TYR A 75 -7.58 13.81 1.48
CA TYR A 75 -6.49 14.62 0.94
C TYR A 75 -5.52 15.03 2.02
N GLY A 76 -4.23 14.86 1.75
CA GLY A 76 -3.14 15.17 2.65
C GLY A 76 -1.78 15.08 1.97
N ALA A 77 -0.71 14.92 2.76
CA ALA A 77 0.66 14.90 2.23
C ALA A 77 0.88 13.75 1.22
N PHE A 78 0.43 12.54 1.56
CA PHE A 78 0.48 11.38 0.65
C PHE A 78 -0.35 11.60 -0.63
N ASP A 79 -1.50 12.21 -0.51
CA ASP A 79 -2.41 12.39 -1.65
C ASP A 79 -1.90 13.48 -2.60
N ALA A 80 -1.30 14.55 -2.07
CA ALA A 80 -0.66 15.59 -2.87
C ALA A 80 0.54 15.03 -3.68
N LEU A 81 1.36 14.19 -3.04
CA LEU A 81 2.47 13.56 -3.73
C LEU A 81 2.00 12.49 -4.75
N ARG A 82 0.92 11.80 -4.44
CA ARG A 82 0.27 10.86 -5.36
C ARG A 82 -0.29 11.56 -6.59
N ASP A 83 -0.96 12.71 -6.41
CA ASP A 83 -1.44 13.54 -7.53
C ASP A 83 -0.27 14.04 -8.40
N LYS A 84 0.87 14.38 -7.79
CA LYS A 84 2.09 14.73 -8.53
C LYS A 84 2.60 13.55 -9.36
N SER A 85 2.71 12.37 -8.75
CA SER A 85 3.16 11.15 -9.46
C SER A 85 2.23 10.78 -10.61
N GLU A 86 0.90 10.86 -10.43
CA GLU A 86 -0.07 10.66 -11.50
C GLU A 86 0.09 11.69 -12.63
N SER A 87 0.34 12.94 -12.29
CA SER A 87 0.57 14.02 -13.28
C SER A 87 1.88 13.80 -14.05
N ASP A 88 2.93 13.34 -13.37
CA ASP A 88 4.22 13.01 -13.98
C ASP A 88 4.05 11.83 -14.99
N VAL A 89 3.30 10.78 -14.60
CA VAL A 89 2.96 9.66 -15.50
C VAL A 89 2.11 10.13 -16.67
N HIS A 90 1.12 10.99 -16.42
CA HIS A 90 0.30 11.55 -17.51
C HIS A 90 1.14 12.35 -18.51
N ALA A 91 2.10 13.13 -18.05
CA ALA A 91 3.03 13.84 -18.93
C ALA A 91 3.87 12.89 -19.80
N LEU A 92 4.28 11.72 -19.27
CA LEU A 92 4.94 10.68 -20.08
C LEU A 92 4.01 10.11 -21.17
N LEU A 93 2.73 9.90 -20.84
CA LEU A 93 1.74 9.42 -21.82
C LEU A 93 1.53 10.44 -22.95
N GLU A 94 1.46 11.73 -22.64
CA GLU A 94 1.33 12.80 -23.65
C GLU A 94 2.59 12.93 -24.52
N ASP A 95 3.79 12.79 -23.94
CA ASP A 95 5.04 12.75 -24.70
C ASP A 95 5.05 11.58 -25.70
N MET A 96 4.58 10.39 -25.31
CA MET A 96 4.50 9.20 -26.18
C MET A 96 3.47 9.35 -27.32
N LYS A 97 2.45 10.20 -27.17
CA LYS A 97 1.52 10.50 -28.28
C LYS A 97 2.19 11.35 -29.38
N THR A 98 3.12 12.23 -28.98
CA THR A 98 3.85 13.08 -29.94
C THR A 98 4.99 12.34 -30.65
N THR A 99 5.56 11.33 -30.00
CA THR A 99 6.64 10.50 -30.54
C THR A 99 6.21 9.03 -30.44
N PRO A 100 5.54 8.48 -31.47
CA PRO A 100 4.99 7.12 -31.42
C PRO A 100 6.05 6.08 -31.07
N PRO A 101 5.77 5.18 -30.10
CA PRO A 101 6.69 4.14 -29.70
C PRO A 101 6.98 3.12 -30.83
N ALA A 102 8.10 2.41 -30.70
CA ALA A 102 8.43 1.30 -31.61
C ALA A 102 7.38 0.18 -31.48
N ALA A 103 7.07 -0.46 -32.63
CA ALA A 103 6.13 -1.57 -32.69
C ALA A 103 6.59 -2.74 -31.78
N GLY A 104 5.67 -3.31 -31.01
CA GLY A 104 5.90 -4.41 -30.07
C GLY A 104 6.54 -4.00 -28.75
N SER A 105 6.90 -2.72 -28.58
CA SER A 105 7.50 -2.23 -27.34
C SER A 105 6.49 -2.16 -26.17
N VAL A 106 6.98 -2.11 -24.93
CA VAL A 106 6.16 -1.88 -23.74
C VAL A 106 5.43 -0.54 -23.86
N GLN A 107 6.10 0.48 -24.37
CA GLN A 107 5.52 1.81 -24.59
C GLN A 107 4.33 1.78 -25.56
N GLU A 108 4.40 1.00 -26.63
CA GLU A 108 3.25 0.83 -27.54
C GLU A 108 2.05 0.18 -26.84
N LYS A 109 2.30 -0.85 -26.02
CA LYS A 109 1.25 -1.50 -25.22
C LYS A 109 0.59 -0.51 -24.25
N VAL A 110 1.39 0.31 -23.57
CA VAL A 110 0.92 1.39 -22.68
C VAL A 110 0.02 2.37 -23.45
N VAL A 111 0.47 2.86 -24.61
CA VAL A 111 -0.29 3.81 -25.43
C VAL A 111 -1.59 3.18 -25.94
N ASN A 112 -1.58 1.94 -26.39
CA ASN A 112 -2.78 1.25 -26.88
C ASN A 112 -3.80 1.01 -25.76
N LEU A 113 -3.35 0.63 -24.57
CA LEU A 113 -4.20 0.49 -23.39
C LEU A 113 -4.85 1.84 -23.02
N TYR A 114 -4.03 2.89 -22.91
CA TYR A 114 -4.50 4.22 -22.56
C TYR A 114 -5.47 4.81 -23.57
N ASN A 115 -5.16 4.69 -24.87
CA ASN A 115 -6.05 5.16 -25.94
C ASN A 115 -7.37 4.39 -25.92
N GLY A 116 -7.33 3.06 -25.75
CA GLY A 116 -8.54 2.24 -25.60
C GLY A 116 -9.39 2.64 -24.39
N TRP A 117 -8.76 3.03 -23.27
CA TRP A 117 -9.44 3.55 -22.11
C TRP A 117 -10.07 4.93 -22.37
N MET A 118 -9.38 5.81 -23.08
CA MET A 118 -9.87 7.16 -23.36
C MET A 118 -10.94 7.21 -24.46
N ASP A 119 -11.10 6.15 -25.27
CA ASP A 119 -12.08 6.07 -26.36
C ASP A 119 -13.46 5.61 -25.84
N GLU A 120 -14.14 6.51 -25.11
CA GLU A 120 -15.49 6.27 -24.59
C GLU A 120 -16.49 5.94 -25.70
N ALA A 121 -16.35 6.55 -26.88
CA ALA A 121 -17.25 6.28 -27.99
C ALA A 121 -17.16 4.84 -28.49
N ALA A 122 -15.96 4.29 -28.60
CA ALA A 122 -15.76 2.88 -28.95
C ALA A 122 -16.29 1.93 -27.88
N ILE A 123 -16.12 2.27 -26.60
CA ILE A 123 -16.66 1.49 -25.47
C ILE A 123 -18.19 1.47 -25.53
N GLU A 124 -18.84 2.63 -25.67
CA GLU A 124 -20.30 2.75 -25.81
C GLU A 124 -20.83 1.97 -27.02
N ALA A 125 -20.18 2.08 -28.18
CA ALA A 125 -20.59 1.39 -29.39
C ALA A 125 -20.59 -0.14 -29.27
N ARG A 126 -19.73 -0.70 -28.41
CA ARG A 126 -19.66 -2.13 -28.17
C ARG A 126 -20.75 -2.65 -27.22
N GLY A 127 -21.33 -1.77 -26.40
CA GLY A 127 -22.37 -2.12 -25.44
C GLY A 127 -21.94 -3.27 -24.53
N VAL A 128 -22.85 -4.22 -24.31
CA VAL A 128 -22.60 -5.43 -23.48
C VAL A 128 -22.04 -6.61 -24.28
N ALA A 129 -21.78 -6.43 -25.58
CA ALA A 129 -21.29 -7.52 -26.45
C ALA A 129 -20.01 -8.22 -25.91
N PRO A 130 -19.05 -7.50 -25.27
CA PRO A 130 -17.88 -8.15 -24.70
C PRO A 130 -18.19 -9.20 -23.61
N LEU A 131 -19.27 -9.02 -22.85
CA LEU A 131 -19.70 -9.97 -21.81
C LEU A 131 -20.47 -11.18 -22.33
N LYS A 132 -20.93 -11.14 -23.58
CA LYS A 132 -21.88 -12.14 -24.09
C LYS A 132 -21.37 -13.56 -23.97
N ALA A 133 -20.12 -13.81 -24.34
CA ALA A 133 -19.53 -15.14 -24.31
C ALA A 133 -19.50 -15.71 -22.88
N ASP A 134 -19.13 -14.88 -21.91
CA ASP A 134 -19.10 -15.27 -20.49
C ASP A 134 -20.49 -15.56 -19.96
N LEU A 135 -21.46 -14.69 -20.25
CA LEU A 135 -22.86 -14.89 -19.83
C LEU A 135 -23.46 -16.15 -20.46
N ASP A 136 -23.15 -16.46 -21.71
CA ASP A 136 -23.58 -17.69 -22.38
C ASP A 136 -23.01 -18.94 -21.69
N VAL A 137 -21.71 -18.93 -21.35
CA VAL A 137 -21.05 -20.05 -20.62
C VAL A 137 -21.64 -20.21 -19.22
N ILE A 138 -21.82 -19.12 -18.48
CA ILE A 138 -22.44 -19.13 -17.14
C ILE A 138 -23.89 -19.68 -17.23
N ASN A 139 -24.67 -19.23 -18.21
CA ASN A 139 -26.04 -19.67 -18.41
C ASN A 139 -26.14 -21.14 -18.84
N ALA A 140 -25.11 -21.68 -19.47
CA ALA A 140 -25.08 -23.10 -19.86
C ALA A 140 -24.87 -24.06 -18.68
N ALA A 141 -24.30 -23.59 -17.54
CA ALA A 141 -24.08 -24.43 -16.36
C ALA A 141 -25.38 -25.06 -15.84
N ARG A 142 -25.35 -26.35 -15.54
CA ARG A 142 -26.51 -27.16 -15.06
C ARG A 142 -26.20 -27.89 -13.77
N THR A 143 -24.96 -28.17 -13.48
CA THR A 143 -24.52 -29.04 -12.39
C THR A 143 -23.52 -28.32 -11.49
N LYS A 144 -23.30 -28.87 -10.29
CA LYS A 144 -22.20 -28.44 -9.42
C LYS A 144 -20.83 -28.56 -10.10
N ALA A 145 -20.64 -29.64 -10.89
CA ALA A 145 -19.39 -29.83 -11.61
C ALA A 145 -19.12 -28.67 -12.62
N ASP A 146 -20.17 -28.18 -13.29
CA ASP A 146 -20.05 -27.01 -14.18
C ASP A 146 -19.69 -25.76 -13.39
N LEU A 147 -20.28 -25.57 -12.20
CA LEU A 147 -19.95 -24.45 -11.32
C LEU A 147 -18.50 -24.51 -10.86
N ILE A 148 -17.99 -25.70 -10.48
CA ILE A 148 -16.60 -25.87 -10.04
C ILE A 148 -15.61 -25.50 -11.16
N LYS A 149 -15.91 -25.82 -12.41
CA LYS A 149 -15.12 -25.36 -13.56
C LYS A 149 -15.09 -23.85 -13.67
N LEU A 150 -16.25 -23.19 -13.52
CA LEU A 150 -16.35 -21.75 -13.60
C LEU A 150 -15.57 -21.06 -12.48
N ILE A 151 -15.82 -21.43 -11.22
CA ILE A 151 -15.15 -20.82 -10.07
C ILE A 151 -13.65 -21.19 -9.97
N GLY A 152 -13.20 -22.23 -10.66
CA GLY A 152 -11.78 -22.56 -10.82
C GLY A 152 -11.07 -21.70 -11.86
N ASN A 153 -11.80 -21.13 -12.81
CA ASN A 153 -11.21 -20.23 -13.79
C ASN A 153 -11.06 -18.82 -13.20
N ILE A 154 -9.84 -18.31 -13.15
CA ILE A 154 -9.47 -17.03 -12.55
C ILE A 154 -10.18 -15.79 -13.14
N GLU A 155 -10.84 -15.94 -14.28
CA GLU A 155 -11.60 -14.85 -14.91
C GLU A 155 -12.98 -14.65 -14.29
N TYR A 156 -13.46 -15.61 -13.46
CA TYR A 156 -14.75 -15.54 -12.78
C TYR A 156 -14.57 -15.40 -11.26
N ALA A 157 -15.55 -14.77 -10.63
CA ALA A 157 -15.59 -14.69 -9.18
C ALA A 157 -15.68 -16.08 -8.54
N SER A 158 -15.02 -16.26 -7.42
CA SER A 158 -14.94 -17.52 -6.70
C SER A 158 -15.04 -17.27 -5.20
N PRO A 159 -15.70 -18.15 -4.41
CA PRO A 159 -15.61 -18.12 -2.95
C PRO A 159 -14.23 -18.58 -2.44
N ILE A 160 -13.34 -18.97 -3.35
CA ILE A 160 -11.99 -19.46 -3.09
C ILE A 160 -11.01 -18.54 -3.80
N GLY A 161 -10.24 -17.78 -3.02
CA GLY A 161 -9.14 -16.94 -3.51
C GLY A 161 -7.87 -17.76 -3.68
N LEU A 162 -7.09 -17.44 -4.69
CA LEU A 162 -5.79 -18.06 -4.99
C LEU A 162 -4.72 -16.99 -5.11
N TYR A 163 -3.58 -17.20 -4.50
CA TYR A 163 -2.38 -16.39 -4.74
C TYR A 163 -1.10 -17.22 -4.54
N ILE A 164 0.01 -16.75 -5.08
CA ILE A 164 1.30 -17.45 -5.02
C ILE A 164 2.30 -16.55 -4.30
N SER A 165 2.93 -17.06 -3.27
CA SER A 165 3.94 -16.38 -2.46
C SER A 165 5.12 -17.30 -2.17
N PRO A 166 6.24 -16.80 -1.66
CA PRO A 166 7.23 -17.67 -1.02
C PRO A 166 6.57 -18.51 0.07
N ASP A 167 7.01 -19.77 0.21
CA ASP A 167 6.46 -20.71 1.19
C ASP A 167 6.94 -20.33 2.60
N PRO A 168 6.04 -20.05 3.55
CA PRO A 168 6.42 -19.71 4.93
C PRO A 168 7.24 -20.83 5.63
N ALA A 169 7.14 -22.07 5.16
CA ALA A 169 7.93 -23.19 5.68
C ALA A 169 9.32 -23.33 5.01
N ASP A 170 9.46 -22.86 3.76
CA ASP A 170 10.71 -22.86 2.98
C ASP A 170 10.73 -21.65 2.03
N PRO A 171 11.13 -20.45 2.49
CA PRO A 171 11.08 -19.22 1.70
C PRO A 171 11.95 -19.20 0.44
N THR A 172 12.66 -20.28 0.15
CA THR A 172 13.39 -20.46 -1.12
C THR A 172 12.51 -20.96 -2.26
N LYS A 173 11.26 -21.34 -1.97
CA LYS A 173 10.28 -21.90 -2.91
C LYS A 173 8.99 -21.10 -2.89
N TYR A 174 8.25 -21.19 -3.99
CA TYR A 174 6.89 -20.66 -4.05
C TYR A 174 5.85 -21.72 -3.69
N VAL A 175 4.75 -21.28 -3.06
CA VAL A 175 3.59 -22.12 -2.73
C VAL A 175 2.29 -21.43 -3.15
N VAL A 176 1.27 -22.22 -3.46
CA VAL A 176 -0.08 -21.75 -3.71
C VAL A 176 -0.81 -21.58 -2.38
N ASN A 177 -1.32 -20.40 -2.13
CA ASN A 177 -2.19 -20.08 -0.99
C ASN A 177 -3.65 -20.12 -1.43
N ILE A 178 -4.49 -20.62 -0.54
CA ILE A 178 -5.96 -20.72 -0.73
C ILE A 178 -6.62 -19.92 0.41
N SER A 179 -7.37 -18.88 0.06
CA SER A 179 -7.99 -17.94 1.00
C SER A 179 -9.49 -17.76 0.78
N GLN A 180 -10.19 -17.26 1.79
CA GLN A 180 -11.60 -16.87 1.64
C GLN A 180 -11.75 -15.70 0.66
N ALA A 181 -12.81 -15.74 -0.17
CA ALA A 181 -13.11 -14.72 -1.18
C ALA A 181 -14.60 -14.70 -1.54
N GLY A 182 -14.99 -13.86 -2.50
CA GLY A 182 -16.29 -13.91 -3.16
C GLY A 182 -17.38 -13.03 -2.57
N LEU A 183 -17.04 -12.05 -1.74
CA LEU A 183 -17.97 -11.00 -1.33
C LEU A 183 -17.93 -9.82 -2.31
N GLY A 184 -19.08 -9.26 -2.63
CA GLY A 184 -19.18 -8.05 -3.47
C GLY A 184 -18.97 -6.76 -2.67
N MET A 185 -19.32 -6.71 -1.38
CA MET A 185 -18.97 -5.63 -0.46
C MET A 185 -17.61 -5.90 0.23
N PRO A 186 -16.91 -4.87 0.73
CA PRO A 186 -15.50 -4.98 1.14
C PRO A 186 -15.18 -6.08 2.16
N VAL A 187 -15.98 -6.21 3.22
CA VAL A 187 -15.81 -7.22 4.28
C VAL A 187 -17.14 -7.72 4.79
N ARG A 188 -17.12 -8.84 5.53
CA ARG A 188 -18.29 -9.46 6.11
C ARG A 188 -19.20 -8.51 6.91
N ASP A 189 -18.63 -7.51 7.55
CA ASP A 189 -19.35 -6.59 8.43
C ASP A 189 -20.38 -5.73 7.71
N TYR A 190 -20.20 -5.46 6.42
CA TYR A 190 -21.21 -4.78 5.59
C TYR A 190 -22.49 -5.60 5.44
N TYR A 191 -22.40 -6.93 5.49
CA TYR A 191 -23.57 -7.84 5.41
C TYR A 191 -24.21 -8.07 6.78
N LEU A 192 -23.42 -8.11 7.86
CA LEU A 192 -23.81 -8.61 9.17
C LEU A 192 -23.97 -7.51 10.24
N GLY A 193 -23.41 -6.35 10.00
CA GLY A 193 -23.42 -5.23 10.94
C GLY A 193 -24.84 -4.75 11.23
N LYS A 194 -25.07 -4.38 12.50
CA LYS A 194 -26.41 -4.01 13.02
C LYS A 194 -26.44 -2.53 13.36
N SER A 195 -26.55 -1.68 12.36
CA SER A 195 -26.79 -0.24 12.53
C SER A 195 -27.55 0.31 11.33
N GLU A 196 -28.23 1.43 11.49
CA GLU A 196 -28.92 2.12 10.38
C GLU A 196 -27.98 2.39 9.19
N LYS A 197 -26.71 2.66 9.45
CA LYS A 197 -25.74 2.90 8.39
C LYS A 197 -25.45 1.62 7.59
N PHE A 198 -25.28 0.46 8.25
CA PHE A 198 -25.12 -0.82 7.55
C PHE A 198 -26.38 -1.23 6.81
N ASP A 199 -27.56 -0.94 7.35
CA ASP A 199 -28.82 -1.18 6.65
C ASP A 199 -28.87 -0.33 5.38
N ALA A 200 -28.51 0.93 5.44
CA ALA A 200 -28.43 1.82 4.27
C ALA A 200 -27.41 1.33 3.22
N TYR A 201 -26.26 0.82 3.64
CA TYR A 201 -25.28 0.23 2.72
C TYR A 201 -25.85 -1.01 2.00
N ARG A 202 -26.57 -1.90 2.72
CA ARG A 202 -27.22 -3.09 2.11
C ARG A 202 -28.30 -2.71 1.10
N GLU A 203 -29.13 -1.71 1.39
CA GLU A 203 -30.14 -1.22 0.45
C GLU A 203 -29.50 -0.59 -0.80
N ALA A 204 -28.44 0.21 -0.62
CA ALA A 204 -27.70 0.76 -1.74
C ALA A 204 -26.99 -0.34 -2.57
N TYR A 205 -26.47 -1.36 -1.91
CA TYR A 205 -25.88 -2.52 -2.60
C TYR A 205 -26.94 -3.29 -3.39
N LYS A 206 -28.13 -3.51 -2.80
CA LYS A 206 -29.25 -4.12 -3.50
C LYS A 206 -29.64 -3.32 -4.76
N THR A 207 -29.67 -2.01 -4.66
CA THR A 207 -29.91 -1.10 -5.81
C THR A 207 -28.83 -1.27 -6.87
N TYR A 208 -27.56 -1.29 -6.48
CA TYR A 208 -26.43 -1.50 -7.40
C TYR A 208 -26.51 -2.84 -8.13
N VAL A 209 -26.69 -3.95 -7.39
CA VAL A 209 -26.79 -5.29 -7.98
C VAL A 209 -27.97 -5.38 -8.96
N THR A 210 -29.13 -4.79 -8.61
CA THR A 210 -30.29 -4.73 -9.49
C THR A 210 -29.97 -3.96 -10.77
N LYS A 211 -29.27 -2.84 -10.64
CA LYS A 211 -28.86 -2.02 -11.79
C LYS A 211 -27.92 -2.78 -12.74
N ILE A 212 -26.96 -3.53 -12.21
CA ILE A 212 -26.10 -4.37 -13.04
C ILE A 212 -26.91 -5.45 -13.80
N PHE A 213 -27.88 -6.10 -13.15
CA PHE A 213 -28.76 -7.05 -13.82
C PHE A 213 -29.63 -6.43 -14.92
N GLU A 214 -30.15 -5.20 -14.72
CA GLU A 214 -30.84 -4.45 -15.77
C GLU A 214 -29.92 -4.21 -16.97
N LEU A 215 -28.68 -3.77 -16.72
CA LEU A 215 -27.72 -3.42 -17.75
C LEU A 215 -27.28 -4.63 -18.59
N ILE A 216 -27.18 -5.81 -17.99
CA ILE A 216 -26.88 -7.06 -18.75
C ILE A 216 -28.12 -7.73 -19.36
N GLY A 217 -29.31 -7.15 -19.19
CA GLY A 217 -30.54 -7.64 -19.79
C GLY A 217 -31.14 -8.87 -19.10
N ASP A 218 -30.97 -9.01 -17.79
CA ASP A 218 -31.58 -10.09 -17.01
C ASP A 218 -33.12 -9.97 -17.04
N ALA A 219 -33.80 -11.09 -17.24
CA ALA A 219 -35.26 -11.09 -17.36
C ALA A 219 -36.01 -10.77 -16.04
N SER A 220 -35.35 -10.89 -14.91
CA SER A 220 -35.95 -10.72 -13.57
C SER A 220 -34.91 -10.09 -12.61
N PRO A 221 -34.46 -8.83 -12.85
CA PRO A 221 -33.35 -8.23 -12.11
C PRO A 221 -33.51 -8.28 -10.59
N ALA A 222 -34.67 -7.93 -10.04
CA ALA A 222 -34.92 -7.95 -8.60
C ALA A 222 -34.81 -9.36 -7.99
N ALA A 223 -35.40 -10.38 -8.63
CA ALA A 223 -35.29 -11.74 -8.16
C ALA A 223 -33.88 -12.33 -8.27
N SER A 224 -33.12 -11.89 -9.28
CA SER A 224 -31.70 -12.25 -9.45
C SER A 224 -30.84 -11.58 -8.37
N THR A 225 -31.12 -10.33 -8.04
CA THR A 225 -30.49 -9.57 -6.93
C THR A 225 -30.70 -10.28 -5.59
N ASP A 226 -31.93 -10.67 -5.26
CA ASP A 226 -32.23 -11.35 -3.99
C ASP A 226 -31.42 -12.66 -3.85
N LYS A 227 -31.18 -13.39 -4.95
CA LYS A 227 -30.34 -14.60 -4.95
C LYS A 227 -28.87 -14.29 -4.65
N VAL A 228 -28.31 -13.25 -5.26
CA VAL A 228 -26.91 -12.82 -5.04
C VAL A 228 -26.73 -12.38 -3.59
N ILE A 229 -27.59 -11.48 -3.10
CA ILE A 229 -27.50 -10.96 -1.72
C ILE A 229 -27.62 -12.11 -0.70
N ALA A 230 -28.57 -13.03 -0.92
CA ALA A 230 -28.76 -14.18 -0.03
C ALA A 230 -27.53 -15.11 -0.03
N LEU A 231 -26.89 -15.33 -1.16
CA LEU A 231 -25.69 -16.16 -1.26
C LEU A 231 -24.48 -15.48 -0.61
N GLU A 232 -24.22 -14.23 -0.92
CA GLU A 232 -23.12 -13.48 -0.32
C GLU A 232 -23.28 -13.29 1.19
N THR A 233 -24.51 -13.09 1.69
CA THR A 233 -24.76 -13.06 3.13
C THR A 233 -24.40 -14.38 3.80
N LYS A 234 -24.65 -15.52 3.15
CA LYS A 234 -24.24 -16.83 3.67
C LYS A 234 -22.71 -16.99 3.65
N LEU A 235 -22.03 -16.51 2.61
CA LEU A 235 -20.57 -16.46 2.57
C LEU A 235 -20.04 -15.57 3.69
N ALA A 236 -20.58 -14.36 3.85
CA ALA A 236 -20.17 -13.42 4.90
C ALA A 236 -20.30 -14.03 6.32
N ASN A 237 -21.34 -14.84 6.57
CA ASN A 237 -21.52 -15.50 7.86
C ASN A 237 -20.39 -16.47 8.22
N VAL A 238 -19.77 -17.11 7.24
CA VAL A 238 -18.70 -18.09 7.47
C VAL A 238 -17.30 -17.48 7.35
N HIS A 239 -17.14 -16.29 6.77
CA HIS A 239 -15.88 -15.60 6.66
C HIS A 239 -15.31 -15.24 8.04
N TRP A 240 -14.01 -15.31 8.18
CA TRP A 240 -13.29 -14.75 9.32
C TRP A 240 -13.34 -13.22 9.27
N ALA A 241 -13.36 -12.63 10.46
CA ALA A 241 -13.23 -11.18 10.59
C ALA A 241 -11.79 -10.72 10.21
N PRO A 242 -11.60 -9.47 9.76
CA PRO A 242 -10.28 -8.97 9.36
C PRO A 242 -9.19 -9.15 10.43
N GLU A 243 -9.51 -8.93 11.71
CA GLU A 243 -8.54 -9.14 12.81
C GLU A 243 -8.12 -10.60 12.97
N GLN A 244 -8.99 -11.57 12.68
CA GLN A 244 -8.67 -13.00 12.74
C GLN A 244 -7.73 -13.42 11.61
N GLN A 245 -7.81 -12.76 10.46
CA GLN A 245 -6.95 -13.02 9.30
C GLN A 245 -5.50 -12.55 9.54
N ARG A 246 -5.27 -11.71 10.54
CA ARG A 246 -3.92 -11.28 10.93
C ARG A 246 -3.14 -12.32 11.73
N ASP A 247 -3.78 -13.35 12.24
CA ASP A 247 -3.10 -14.43 12.97
C ASP A 247 -2.34 -15.32 12.01
N VAL A 248 -1.02 -15.09 11.91
CA VAL A 248 -0.09 -15.80 11.02
C VAL A 248 -0.10 -17.30 11.27
N GLN A 249 -0.22 -17.75 12.52
CA GLN A 249 -0.25 -19.17 12.86
C GLN A 249 -1.59 -19.82 12.46
N ALA A 250 -2.70 -19.12 12.67
CA ALA A 250 -4.03 -19.61 12.32
C ALA A 250 -4.23 -19.72 10.79
N THR A 251 -3.62 -18.79 10.03
CA THR A 251 -3.72 -18.73 8.56
C THR A 251 -2.67 -19.58 7.84
N ASN A 252 -1.67 -20.14 8.53
CA ASN A 252 -0.65 -20.97 7.91
C ASN A 252 -0.94 -22.47 8.12
N ASN A 253 -1.79 -23.05 7.25
CA ASN A 253 -2.14 -24.47 7.31
C ASN A 253 -1.62 -25.20 6.06
N PRO A 254 -0.37 -25.67 6.07
CA PRO A 254 0.21 -26.39 4.94
C PRO A 254 -0.46 -27.77 4.78
N VAL A 255 -0.81 -28.11 3.55
CA VAL A 255 -1.44 -29.39 3.19
C VAL A 255 -0.95 -29.87 1.83
N ASP A 256 -0.90 -31.17 1.65
CA ASP A 256 -0.80 -31.78 0.32
C ASP A 256 -2.18 -31.87 -0.37
N ARG A 257 -2.20 -32.30 -1.61
CA ARG A 257 -3.44 -32.45 -2.39
C ARG A 257 -4.46 -33.39 -1.74
N ALA A 258 -4.02 -34.44 -1.07
CA ALA A 258 -4.91 -35.37 -0.35
C ALA A 258 -5.48 -34.72 0.92
N GLY A 259 -4.66 -33.98 1.66
CA GLY A 259 -5.08 -33.17 2.80
C GLY A 259 -6.07 -32.09 2.41
N LEU A 260 -5.85 -31.40 1.28
CA LEU A 260 -6.75 -30.38 0.74
C LEU A 260 -8.14 -30.98 0.43
N LYS A 261 -8.20 -32.13 -0.26
CA LYS A 261 -9.44 -32.86 -0.52
C LYS A 261 -10.17 -33.27 0.76
N LYS A 262 -9.43 -33.65 1.80
CA LYS A 262 -10.00 -33.99 3.10
C LYS A 262 -10.49 -32.75 3.86
N MET A 263 -9.78 -31.65 3.79
CA MET A 263 -10.11 -30.41 4.49
C MET A 263 -11.32 -29.70 3.89
N ILE A 264 -11.43 -29.68 2.56
CA ILE A 264 -12.51 -29.00 1.82
C ILE A 264 -13.11 -29.98 0.80
N PRO A 265 -13.88 -30.99 1.26
CA PRO A 265 -14.36 -32.09 0.41
C PRO A 265 -15.48 -31.68 -0.56
N ALA A 266 -16.11 -30.52 -0.34
CA ALA A 266 -17.17 -30.01 -1.21
C ALA A 266 -16.64 -29.54 -2.59
N ILE A 267 -15.34 -29.33 -2.75
CA ILE A 267 -14.71 -28.96 -4.02
C ILE A 267 -14.11 -30.22 -4.66
N ASP A 268 -14.43 -30.45 -5.93
CA ASP A 268 -13.65 -31.36 -6.77
C ASP A 268 -12.36 -30.66 -7.23
N TRP A 269 -11.29 -30.85 -6.45
CA TRP A 269 -9.99 -30.24 -6.70
C TRP A 269 -9.31 -30.77 -7.97
N ASP A 270 -9.71 -31.94 -8.47
CA ASP A 270 -9.20 -32.47 -9.74
C ASP A 270 -9.84 -31.77 -10.94
N VAL A 271 -10.95 -31.08 -10.73
CA VAL A 271 -11.58 -30.20 -11.72
C VAL A 271 -11.11 -28.74 -11.50
N PHE A 272 -11.18 -28.25 -10.27
CA PHE A 272 -10.89 -26.84 -9.93
C PHE A 272 -9.43 -26.42 -10.26
N LEU A 273 -8.45 -27.20 -9.82
CA LEU A 273 -7.04 -26.82 -9.97
C LEU A 273 -6.56 -26.76 -11.43
N PRO A 274 -6.93 -27.69 -12.33
CA PRO A 274 -6.62 -27.56 -13.75
C PRO A 274 -7.20 -26.30 -14.40
N GLU A 275 -8.42 -25.89 -14.06
CA GLU A 275 -9.04 -24.65 -14.58
C GLU A 275 -8.27 -23.40 -14.13
N ALA A 276 -7.68 -23.42 -12.94
CA ALA A 276 -6.79 -22.37 -12.45
C ALA A 276 -5.36 -22.45 -13.02
N GLY A 277 -5.03 -23.44 -13.86
CA GLY A 277 -3.66 -23.68 -14.33
C GLY A 277 -2.75 -24.37 -13.29
N LEU A 278 -3.32 -24.89 -12.19
CA LEU A 278 -2.59 -25.47 -11.04
C LEU A 278 -2.67 -27.00 -10.99
N GLY A 279 -3.04 -27.66 -12.08
CA GLY A 279 -3.28 -29.12 -12.12
C GLY A 279 -2.11 -29.99 -11.66
N ALA A 280 -0.86 -29.51 -11.83
CA ALA A 280 0.35 -30.22 -11.41
C ALA A 280 0.76 -29.97 -9.95
N VAL A 281 0.17 -28.97 -9.27
CA VAL A 281 0.56 -28.54 -7.92
C VAL A 281 0.15 -29.60 -6.89
N GLN A 282 1.05 -29.88 -5.95
CA GLN A 282 0.85 -30.89 -4.90
C GLN A 282 0.73 -30.30 -3.49
N ASN A 283 1.33 -29.15 -3.23
CA ASN A 283 1.39 -28.54 -1.90
C ASN A 283 0.72 -27.16 -1.90
N PHE A 284 0.01 -26.86 -0.83
CA PHE A 284 -0.80 -25.67 -0.65
C PHE A 284 -0.67 -25.18 0.80
N VAL A 285 -0.92 -23.89 1.00
CA VAL A 285 -1.23 -23.32 2.33
C VAL A 285 -2.68 -22.88 2.32
N VAL A 286 -3.48 -23.40 3.25
CA VAL A 286 -4.89 -23.01 3.42
C VAL A 286 -4.97 -21.97 4.53
N ASN A 287 -5.47 -20.78 4.21
CA ASN A 287 -5.51 -19.68 5.18
C ASN A 287 -6.71 -19.82 6.13
N GLU A 288 -7.89 -19.38 5.78
CA GLU A 288 -9.08 -19.40 6.64
C GLU A 288 -9.82 -20.75 6.51
N LYS A 289 -9.22 -21.81 7.04
CA LYS A 289 -9.67 -23.22 6.82
C LYS A 289 -11.14 -23.47 7.12
N THR A 290 -11.70 -22.85 8.17
CA THR A 290 -13.11 -23.03 8.52
C THR A 290 -14.03 -22.26 7.56
N ALA A 291 -13.68 -21.02 7.21
CA ALA A 291 -14.43 -20.23 6.25
C ALA A 291 -14.48 -20.91 4.88
N LEU A 292 -13.34 -21.41 4.41
CA LEU A 292 -13.22 -22.12 3.14
C LEU A 292 -14.03 -23.42 3.12
N SER A 293 -13.95 -24.24 4.20
CA SER A 293 -14.71 -25.49 4.29
C SER A 293 -16.22 -25.26 4.33
N GLU A 294 -16.67 -24.30 5.16
CA GLU A 294 -18.11 -23.99 5.28
C GLU A 294 -18.63 -23.24 4.04
N GLY A 295 -17.85 -22.31 3.47
CA GLY A 295 -18.19 -21.61 2.23
C GLY A 295 -18.35 -22.56 1.04
N ALA A 296 -17.43 -23.53 0.91
CA ALA A 296 -17.51 -24.54 -0.15
C ALA A 296 -18.78 -25.41 -0.07
N LYS A 297 -19.30 -25.69 1.14
CA LYS A 297 -20.59 -26.45 1.32
C LYS A 297 -21.80 -25.72 0.71
N LEU A 298 -21.66 -24.39 0.48
CA LEU A 298 -22.73 -23.65 -0.18
C LEU A 298 -22.93 -24.10 -1.64
N LEU A 299 -21.93 -24.70 -2.28
CA LEU A 299 -22.08 -25.32 -3.60
C LEU A 299 -22.99 -26.53 -3.59
N ASP A 300 -23.11 -27.24 -2.45
CA ASP A 300 -24.01 -28.37 -2.27
C ASP A 300 -25.42 -27.95 -1.83
N THR A 301 -25.52 -26.88 -1.06
CA THR A 301 -26.76 -26.50 -0.38
C THR A 301 -27.53 -25.40 -1.09
N GLN A 302 -26.87 -24.63 -1.98
CA GLN A 302 -27.53 -23.56 -2.72
C GLN A 302 -27.84 -23.98 -4.17
N PRO A 303 -28.97 -23.53 -4.74
CA PRO A 303 -29.33 -23.86 -6.11
C PRO A 303 -28.27 -23.41 -7.12
N VAL A 304 -28.03 -24.20 -8.15
CA VAL A 304 -27.14 -23.86 -9.27
C VAL A 304 -27.51 -22.49 -9.86
N ASP A 305 -28.80 -22.18 -9.95
CA ASP A 305 -29.29 -20.91 -10.47
C ASP A 305 -28.83 -19.69 -9.62
N ALA A 306 -28.73 -19.82 -8.30
CA ALA A 306 -28.20 -18.75 -7.44
C ALA A 306 -26.72 -18.47 -7.75
N TRP A 307 -25.92 -19.51 -7.94
CA TRP A 307 -24.52 -19.38 -8.35
C TRP A 307 -24.34 -18.78 -9.74
N LYS A 308 -25.23 -19.13 -10.68
CA LYS A 308 -25.22 -18.51 -12.02
C LYS A 308 -25.49 -17.01 -11.95
N LYS A 309 -26.45 -16.59 -11.11
CA LYS A 309 -26.70 -15.15 -10.91
C LYS A 309 -25.53 -14.45 -10.23
N TYR A 310 -24.93 -15.08 -9.23
CA TYR A 310 -23.72 -14.61 -8.58
C TYR A 310 -22.58 -14.38 -9.61
N LEU A 311 -22.26 -15.38 -10.44
CA LEU A 311 -21.23 -15.28 -11.47
C LEU A 311 -21.56 -14.21 -12.51
N ALA A 312 -22.81 -14.12 -12.96
CA ALA A 312 -23.25 -13.13 -13.95
C ALA A 312 -23.18 -11.70 -13.42
N PHE A 313 -23.50 -11.48 -12.14
CA PHE A 313 -23.36 -10.21 -11.49
C PHE A 313 -21.86 -9.82 -11.39
N HIS A 314 -21.04 -10.70 -10.82
CA HIS A 314 -19.64 -10.41 -10.57
C HIS A 314 -18.84 -10.17 -11.85
N ILE A 315 -19.03 -10.96 -12.92
CA ILE A 315 -18.29 -10.72 -14.17
C ILE A 315 -18.60 -9.35 -14.77
N ALA A 316 -19.83 -8.86 -14.62
CA ALA A 316 -20.21 -7.53 -15.07
C ALA A 316 -19.69 -6.42 -14.13
N SER A 317 -19.81 -6.63 -12.82
CA SER A 317 -19.34 -5.69 -11.79
C SER A 317 -17.83 -5.51 -11.81
N ASP A 318 -17.05 -6.61 -11.87
CA ASP A 318 -15.59 -6.59 -11.86
C ASP A 318 -14.97 -5.97 -13.13
N ASN A 319 -15.77 -5.84 -14.18
CA ASN A 319 -15.37 -5.22 -15.45
C ASN A 319 -16.12 -3.90 -15.74
N ALA A 320 -16.89 -3.38 -14.78
CA ALA A 320 -17.77 -2.21 -14.97
C ALA A 320 -17.06 -1.01 -15.59
N THR A 321 -15.81 -0.74 -15.20
CA THR A 321 -15.01 0.39 -15.70
C THR A 321 -14.54 0.23 -17.15
N SER A 322 -14.57 -0.99 -17.71
CA SER A 322 -14.22 -1.31 -19.10
C SER A 322 -15.45 -1.52 -20.00
N LEU A 323 -16.64 -1.29 -19.43
CA LEU A 323 -17.95 -1.40 -20.07
C LEU A 323 -18.56 0.00 -20.30
N PRO A 324 -19.71 0.11 -21.00
CA PRO A 324 -20.39 1.38 -21.20
C PRO A 324 -20.57 2.19 -19.91
N LYS A 325 -20.62 3.51 -20.08
CA LYS A 325 -20.67 4.48 -18.97
C LYS A 325 -21.70 4.15 -17.89
N ALA A 326 -22.84 3.56 -18.27
CA ALA A 326 -23.88 3.18 -17.30
C ALA A 326 -23.40 2.17 -16.25
N PHE A 327 -22.46 1.27 -16.58
CA PHE A 327 -21.84 0.35 -15.63
C PHE A 327 -20.84 1.07 -14.72
N ASP A 328 -20.00 1.92 -15.29
CA ASP A 328 -19.03 2.74 -14.56
C ASP A 328 -19.72 3.68 -13.57
N ASP A 329 -20.79 4.36 -14.01
CA ASP A 329 -21.60 5.23 -13.16
C ASP A 329 -22.28 4.45 -12.01
N ALA A 330 -22.83 3.27 -12.27
CA ALA A 330 -23.44 2.45 -11.23
C ALA A 330 -22.38 2.00 -10.19
N SER A 331 -21.21 1.60 -10.65
CA SER A 331 -20.08 1.23 -9.79
C SER A 331 -19.61 2.41 -8.94
N PHE A 332 -19.45 3.59 -9.55
CA PHE A 332 -19.09 4.82 -8.84
C PHE A 332 -20.12 5.20 -7.77
N GLU A 333 -21.41 5.18 -8.09
CA GLU A 333 -22.49 5.58 -7.17
C GLU A 333 -22.47 4.71 -5.90
N PHE A 334 -22.18 3.43 -6.03
CA PHE A 334 -22.10 2.52 -4.87
C PHE A 334 -20.72 2.57 -4.19
N PHE A 335 -19.65 2.18 -4.87
CA PHE A 335 -18.34 1.96 -4.23
C PHE A 335 -17.62 3.24 -3.83
N SER A 336 -17.78 4.32 -4.61
CA SER A 336 -17.09 5.58 -4.35
C SER A 336 -17.97 6.57 -3.59
N LYS A 337 -19.19 6.80 -4.06
CA LYS A 337 -20.06 7.83 -3.47
C LYS A 337 -20.73 7.31 -2.19
N THR A 338 -21.41 6.16 -2.24
CA THR A 338 -22.14 5.65 -1.06
C THR A 338 -21.22 5.14 0.03
N LEU A 339 -20.21 4.32 -0.31
CA LEU A 339 -19.35 3.73 0.70
C LEU A 339 -18.26 4.69 1.22
N ARG A 340 -17.84 5.69 0.42
CA ARG A 340 -16.69 6.55 0.74
C ARG A 340 -16.97 8.04 0.72
N GLY A 341 -18.20 8.47 0.35
CA GLY A 341 -18.57 9.87 0.33
C GLY A 341 -17.93 10.71 -0.79
N GLN A 342 -17.40 10.10 -1.84
CA GLN A 342 -16.87 10.81 -3.01
C GLN A 342 -18.02 11.43 -3.80
N GLU A 343 -18.01 12.74 -4.00
CA GLU A 343 -19.17 13.44 -4.60
C GLU A 343 -19.22 13.33 -6.12
N VAL A 344 -18.07 13.42 -6.78
CA VAL A 344 -17.95 13.32 -8.24
C VAL A 344 -16.87 12.33 -8.65
N GLN A 345 -17.02 11.70 -9.82
CA GLN A 345 -16.05 10.79 -10.36
C GLN A 345 -14.74 11.54 -10.70
N ARG A 346 -13.61 10.86 -10.47
CA ARG A 346 -12.29 11.36 -10.87
C ARG A 346 -12.21 11.51 -12.39
N ASP A 347 -11.41 12.47 -12.85
CA ASP A 347 -11.10 12.65 -14.27
C ASP A 347 -10.73 11.32 -14.92
N ARG A 348 -11.20 11.10 -16.16
CA ARG A 348 -10.97 9.83 -16.85
C ARG A 348 -9.50 9.51 -17.05
N TRP A 349 -8.68 10.51 -17.36
CA TRP A 349 -7.23 10.31 -17.51
C TRP A 349 -6.55 9.81 -16.23
N LYS A 350 -6.93 10.31 -15.04
CA LYS A 350 -6.41 9.86 -13.74
C LYS A 350 -6.75 8.39 -13.49
N ARG A 351 -7.98 7.99 -13.82
CA ARG A 351 -8.44 6.61 -13.73
C ARG A 351 -7.75 5.72 -14.78
N GLY A 352 -7.42 6.29 -15.94
CA GLY A 352 -6.61 5.63 -16.98
C GLY A 352 -5.18 5.34 -16.51
N VAL A 353 -4.53 6.30 -15.84
CA VAL A 353 -3.22 6.09 -15.20
C VAL A 353 -3.30 4.97 -14.17
N GLN A 354 -4.33 4.97 -13.32
CA GLN A 354 -4.53 3.91 -12.33
C GLN A 354 -4.76 2.52 -12.96
N MET A 355 -5.52 2.44 -14.05
CA MET A 355 -5.71 1.19 -14.80
C MET A 355 -4.39 0.67 -15.38
N LEU A 356 -3.57 1.54 -15.97
CA LEU A 356 -2.24 1.18 -16.47
C LEU A 356 -1.32 0.71 -15.36
N ASP A 357 -1.33 1.38 -14.20
CA ASP A 357 -0.53 1.02 -13.04
C ASP A 357 -0.82 -0.42 -12.58
N GLY A 358 -2.09 -0.84 -12.61
CA GLY A 358 -2.50 -2.21 -12.28
C GLY A 358 -2.17 -3.27 -13.33
N LEU A 359 -1.99 -2.91 -14.61
CA LEU A 359 -1.81 -3.87 -15.70
C LEU A 359 -0.36 -3.96 -16.23
N ILE A 360 0.32 -2.81 -16.29
CA ILE A 360 1.66 -2.67 -16.90
C ILE A 360 2.54 -1.69 -16.11
N GLY A 361 2.26 -1.58 -14.81
CA GLY A 361 2.79 -0.52 -13.95
C GLY A 361 4.30 -0.50 -13.83
N GLU A 362 4.98 -1.65 -13.85
CA GLU A 362 6.45 -1.68 -13.79
C GLU A 362 7.08 -1.20 -15.10
N GLY A 363 6.42 -1.43 -16.25
CA GLY A 363 6.81 -0.85 -17.54
C GLY A 363 6.66 0.66 -17.60
N LEU A 364 5.62 1.22 -16.92
CA LEU A 364 5.51 2.67 -16.66
C LEU A 364 6.58 3.16 -15.71
N GLY A 365 6.89 2.37 -14.68
CA GLY A 365 7.89 2.67 -13.66
C GLY A 365 9.29 2.87 -14.25
N GLU A 366 9.67 2.10 -15.26
CA GLU A 366 10.93 2.27 -15.97
C GLU A 366 11.03 3.66 -16.63
N LEU A 367 9.96 4.11 -17.27
CA LEU A 367 9.89 5.44 -17.89
C LEU A 367 9.87 6.56 -16.83
N TYR A 368 9.13 6.35 -15.75
CA TYR A 368 9.04 7.29 -14.64
C TYR A 368 10.41 7.54 -14.00
N VAL A 369 11.11 6.47 -13.66
CA VAL A 369 12.44 6.53 -13.03
C VAL A 369 13.45 7.24 -13.93
N ALA A 370 13.46 6.91 -15.22
CA ALA A 370 14.37 7.51 -16.18
C ALA A 370 14.24 9.05 -16.26
N LYS A 371 13.06 9.62 -15.99
CA LYS A 371 12.78 11.05 -16.10
C LYS A 371 12.75 11.77 -14.75
N TYR A 372 12.24 11.11 -13.68
CA TYR A 372 11.87 11.79 -12.43
C TYR A 372 12.65 11.35 -11.19
N PHE A 373 13.52 10.36 -11.27
CA PHE A 373 14.28 9.89 -10.12
C PHE A 373 15.80 10.04 -10.32
N PRO A 374 16.41 11.11 -9.80
CA PRO A 374 17.86 11.34 -9.90
C PRO A 374 18.65 10.28 -9.11
N PRO A 375 19.76 9.75 -9.67
CA PRO A 375 20.60 8.75 -8.99
C PRO A 375 21.13 9.19 -7.61
N GLU A 376 21.39 10.49 -7.43
CA GLU A 376 21.87 11.07 -6.17
C GLU A 376 20.86 10.92 -5.03
N ASN A 377 19.55 10.89 -5.31
CA ASN A 377 18.53 10.65 -4.29
C ASN A 377 18.61 9.22 -3.74
N LYS A 378 18.93 8.24 -4.59
CA LYS A 378 19.15 6.87 -4.15
C LYS A 378 20.29 6.79 -3.13
N ALA A 379 21.45 7.38 -3.41
CA ALA A 379 22.61 7.34 -2.53
C ALA A 379 22.33 7.93 -1.14
N LYS A 380 21.64 9.09 -1.09
CA LYS A 380 21.25 9.72 0.18
C LYS A 380 20.27 8.87 0.98
N MET A 381 19.38 8.15 0.29
CA MET A 381 18.45 7.23 0.93
C MET A 381 19.16 5.99 1.48
N ASP A 382 20.14 5.44 0.74
CA ASP A 382 20.94 4.31 1.21
C ASP A 382 21.68 4.68 2.52
N ASP A 383 22.19 5.92 2.65
CA ASP A 383 22.80 6.46 3.88
C ASP A 383 21.78 6.55 5.03
N LEU A 384 20.57 7.05 4.77
CA LEU A 384 19.52 7.12 5.79
C LEU A 384 19.12 5.71 6.27
N VAL A 385 18.93 4.76 5.37
CA VAL A 385 18.61 3.36 5.72
C VAL A 385 19.72 2.75 6.59
N ALA A 386 20.99 2.99 6.26
CA ALA A 386 22.13 2.52 7.04
C ALA A 386 22.14 3.13 8.45
N ASN A 387 21.85 4.41 8.58
CA ASN A 387 21.79 5.12 9.87
C ASN A 387 20.62 4.57 10.74
N LEU A 388 19.44 4.35 10.17
CA LEU A 388 18.30 3.77 10.88
C LEU A 388 18.58 2.33 11.33
N ARG A 389 19.20 1.52 10.47
CA ARG A 389 19.64 0.17 10.82
C ARG A 389 20.61 0.16 12.00
N SER A 390 21.58 1.09 12.00
CA SER A 390 22.51 1.27 13.11
C SER A 390 21.78 1.67 14.40
N ALA A 391 20.86 2.64 14.31
CA ALA A 391 20.05 3.07 15.45
C ALA A 391 19.21 1.94 16.03
N MET A 392 18.55 1.13 15.18
CA MET A 392 17.81 -0.06 15.63
C MET A 392 18.74 -1.05 16.36
N GLY A 393 19.94 -1.28 15.83
CA GLY A 393 20.94 -2.14 16.48
C GLY A 393 21.33 -1.65 17.88
N GLU A 394 21.50 -0.35 18.08
CA GLU A 394 21.78 0.24 19.39
C GLU A 394 20.57 0.12 20.34
N ARG A 395 19.37 0.36 19.85
CA ARG A 395 18.15 0.22 20.66
C ARG A 395 17.92 -1.21 21.12
N LEU A 396 18.04 -2.20 20.22
CA LEU A 396 17.90 -3.62 20.57
C LEU A 396 18.85 -4.04 21.72
N LYS A 397 20.07 -3.48 21.77
CA LYS A 397 21.02 -3.75 22.88
C LYS A 397 20.52 -3.28 24.25
N THR A 398 19.71 -2.26 24.29
CA THR A 398 19.29 -1.56 25.52
C THR A 398 17.87 -1.89 25.97
N LEU A 399 17.10 -2.68 25.20
CA LEU A 399 15.73 -3.05 25.55
C LEU A 399 15.68 -3.91 26.84
N ALA A 400 15.20 -3.33 27.93
CA ALA A 400 15.17 -4.01 29.23
C ALA A 400 14.16 -5.15 29.31
N TRP A 401 13.12 -5.14 28.48
CA TRP A 401 12.07 -6.17 28.49
C TRP A 401 12.43 -7.41 27.65
N MET A 402 13.41 -7.30 26.73
CA MET A 402 13.86 -8.41 25.86
C MET A 402 15.04 -9.14 26.49
N ASP A 403 14.95 -10.45 26.64
CA ASP A 403 16.06 -11.28 27.12
C ASP A 403 17.18 -11.44 26.07
N ASP A 404 18.33 -11.91 26.51
CA ASP A 404 19.53 -11.99 25.67
C ASP A 404 19.39 -13.01 24.53
N ALA A 405 18.61 -14.09 24.71
CA ALA A 405 18.40 -15.11 23.67
C ALA A 405 17.56 -14.53 22.53
N THR A 406 16.43 -13.91 22.85
CA THR A 406 15.57 -13.24 21.86
C THR A 406 16.31 -12.07 21.19
N ARG A 407 17.09 -11.30 21.97
CA ARG A 407 17.90 -10.19 21.46
C ARG A 407 18.91 -10.65 20.41
N ALA A 408 19.59 -11.77 20.64
CA ALA A 408 20.56 -12.32 19.68
C ALA A 408 19.89 -12.66 18.34
N GLU A 409 18.73 -13.29 18.36
CA GLU A 409 17.94 -13.59 17.16
C GLU A 409 17.43 -12.30 16.47
N ALA A 410 16.96 -11.30 17.25
CA ALA A 410 16.52 -10.01 16.72
C ALA A 410 17.68 -9.27 16.00
N VAL A 411 18.87 -9.24 16.58
CA VAL A 411 20.07 -8.64 15.96
C VAL A 411 20.46 -9.40 14.70
N LYS A 412 20.36 -10.73 14.70
CA LYS A 412 20.60 -11.55 13.52
C LYS A 412 19.63 -11.22 12.40
N LYS A 413 18.33 -11.12 12.71
CA LYS A 413 17.29 -10.74 11.75
C LYS A 413 17.53 -9.34 11.19
N LEU A 414 17.82 -8.35 12.03
CA LEU A 414 18.20 -7.01 11.59
C LEU A 414 19.41 -7.03 10.64
N GLY A 415 20.38 -7.93 10.90
CA GLY A 415 21.57 -8.13 10.08
C GLY A 415 21.27 -8.55 8.63
N THR A 416 20.16 -9.23 8.40
CA THR A 416 19.75 -9.76 7.09
C THR A 416 18.68 -8.94 6.38
N PHE A 417 18.23 -7.80 6.95
CA PHE A 417 17.35 -6.89 6.20
C PHE A 417 17.98 -6.48 4.88
N ASP A 418 17.21 -6.60 3.80
CA ASP A 418 17.63 -6.30 2.43
C ASP A 418 16.84 -5.06 1.94
N PRO A 419 17.46 -3.85 1.96
CA PRO A 419 16.79 -2.63 1.54
C PRO A 419 16.76 -2.49 0.03
N ARG A 420 15.60 -2.12 -0.50
CA ARG A 420 15.32 -1.85 -1.92
C ARG A 420 14.88 -0.40 -2.07
N VAL A 421 15.68 0.39 -2.79
CA VAL A 421 15.46 1.84 -2.91
C VAL A 421 15.29 2.25 -4.36
N GLY A 422 14.22 2.97 -4.65
CA GLY A 422 13.92 3.62 -5.91
C GLY A 422 13.21 2.73 -6.93
N TYR A 423 13.87 1.69 -7.41
CA TYR A 423 13.37 0.85 -8.51
C TYR A 423 14.06 -0.53 -8.55
N PRO A 424 13.44 -1.56 -9.19
CA PRO A 424 14.02 -2.88 -9.30
C PRO A 424 15.27 -2.89 -10.22
N VAL A 425 16.21 -3.78 -9.92
CA VAL A 425 17.41 -3.97 -10.75
C VAL A 425 17.12 -4.69 -12.06
N LYS A 426 15.99 -5.38 -12.15
CA LYS A 426 15.52 -6.10 -13.32
C LYS A 426 14.06 -5.78 -13.53
N TRP A 427 13.77 -5.21 -14.71
CA TRP A 427 12.40 -4.88 -15.10
C TRP A 427 11.60 -6.12 -15.53
N ARG A 428 10.29 -6.08 -15.29
CA ARG A 428 9.36 -7.16 -15.69
C ARG A 428 9.27 -7.26 -17.21
N ASP A 429 9.36 -8.48 -17.70
CA ASP A 429 9.16 -8.77 -19.13
C ASP A 429 7.66 -8.86 -19.46
N TYR A 430 7.17 -7.93 -20.28
CA TYR A 430 5.79 -7.87 -20.77
C TYR A 430 5.62 -8.46 -22.18
N THR A 431 6.61 -9.17 -22.73
CA THR A 431 6.54 -9.72 -24.11
C THR A 431 5.30 -10.58 -24.30
N ALA A 432 4.95 -11.43 -23.34
CA ALA A 432 3.79 -12.31 -23.40
C ALA A 432 2.43 -11.60 -23.20
N TYR A 433 2.42 -10.33 -22.76
CA TYR A 433 1.18 -9.55 -22.64
C TYR A 433 0.80 -8.96 -24.00
N THR A 434 -0.19 -9.56 -24.67
CA THR A 434 -0.71 -9.05 -25.96
C THR A 434 -1.74 -7.94 -25.69
N VAL A 435 -1.53 -6.79 -26.34
CA VAL A 435 -2.43 -5.64 -26.29
C VAL A 435 -2.84 -5.27 -27.73
N GLU A 436 -4.15 -5.27 -28.00
CA GLU A 436 -4.73 -4.92 -29.30
C GLU A 436 -5.39 -3.53 -29.25
N ALA A 437 -5.12 -2.69 -30.23
CA ALA A 437 -5.73 -1.36 -30.32
C ALA A 437 -7.27 -1.46 -30.36
N GLY A 438 -7.96 -0.61 -29.60
CA GLY A 438 -9.43 -0.52 -29.55
C GLY A 438 -10.16 -1.68 -28.83
N LYS A 439 -9.44 -2.60 -28.18
CA LYS A 439 -10.02 -3.75 -27.47
C LYS A 439 -9.80 -3.68 -25.95
N LEU A 440 -10.26 -2.59 -25.33
CA LEU A 440 -10.04 -2.33 -23.90
C LEU A 440 -10.43 -3.52 -23.02
N PHE A 441 -11.65 -4.01 -23.14
CA PHE A 441 -12.17 -5.09 -22.30
C PHE A 441 -11.29 -6.35 -22.37
N GLU A 442 -10.95 -6.78 -23.58
CA GLU A 442 -10.10 -7.95 -23.81
C GLU A 442 -8.68 -7.72 -23.32
N ASN A 443 -8.14 -6.52 -23.52
CA ASN A 443 -6.80 -6.16 -23.06
C ASN A 443 -6.69 -6.16 -21.52
N VAL A 444 -7.69 -5.63 -20.81
CA VAL A 444 -7.71 -5.65 -19.33
C VAL A 444 -7.73 -7.10 -18.82
N ARG A 445 -8.55 -7.95 -19.40
CA ARG A 445 -8.60 -9.39 -19.06
C ARG A 445 -7.30 -10.12 -19.42
N ALA A 446 -6.74 -9.83 -20.59
CA ALA A 446 -5.44 -10.39 -20.99
C ALA A 446 -4.31 -10.00 -20.02
N GLY A 447 -4.33 -8.78 -19.48
CA GLY A 447 -3.37 -8.32 -18.48
C GLY A 447 -3.49 -9.08 -17.16
N ARG A 448 -4.72 -9.30 -16.66
CA ARG A 448 -4.96 -10.12 -15.45
C ARG A 448 -4.49 -11.56 -15.65
N LYS A 449 -4.79 -12.14 -16.82
CA LYS A 449 -4.35 -13.49 -17.18
C LYS A 449 -2.84 -13.59 -17.36
N PHE A 450 -2.21 -12.57 -17.96
CA PHE A 450 -0.75 -12.49 -18.07
C PHE A 450 -0.11 -12.53 -16.69
N GLU A 451 -0.59 -11.71 -15.74
CA GLU A 451 -0.04 -11.69 -14.39
C GLU A 451 -0.24 -13.01 -13.65
N TRP A 452 -1.41 -13.62 -13.73
CA TRP A 452 -1.65 -14.94 -13.15
C TRP A 452 -0.72 -16.01 -13.75
N ASN A 453 -0.61 -16.08 -15.06
CA ASN A 453 0.28 -17.03 -15.74
C ASN A 453 1.74 -16.83 -15.35
N ARG A 454 2.17 -15.57 -15.19
CA ARG A 454 3.50 -15.23 -14.70
C ARG A 454 3.72 -15.77 -13.28
N GLN A 455 2.74 -15.62 -12.40
CA GLN A 455 2.81 -16.15 -11.04
C GLN A 455 2.84 -17.69 -11.04
N VAL A 456 2.00 -18.36 -11.81
CA VAL A 456 2.01 -19.82 -11.95
C VAL A 456 3.36 -20.33 -12.49
N ALA A 457 3.96 -19.63 -13.42
CA ALA A 457 5.28 -20.00 -14.00
C ALA A 457 6.43 -19.96 -12.97
N ARG A 458 6.27 -19.28 -11.83
CA ARG A 458 7.26 -19.27 -10.74
C ARG A 458 7.24 -20.55 -9.89
N LEU A 459 6.12 -21.28 -9.89
CA LEU A 459 6.03 -22.54 -9.15
C LEU A 459 7.10 -23.54 -9.63
N GLY A 460 7.83 -24.09 -8.68
CA GLY A 460 8.96 -24.98 -8.97
C GLY A 460 10.28 -24.24 -9.32
N GLN A 461 10.27 -22.92 -9.39
CA GLN A 461 11.47 -22.09 -9.52
C GLN A 461 11.95 -21.61 -8.14
N PRO A 462 13.23 -21.26 -7.96
CA PRO A 462 13.70 -20.53 -6.80
C PRO A 462 12.99 -19.18 -6.66
N VAL A 463 12.81 -18.71 -5.43
CA VAL A 463 12.22 -17.39 -5.17
C VAL A 463 13.11 -16.28 -5.75
N ASP A 464 12.53 -15.47 -6.64
CA ASP A 464 13.19 -14.28 -7.17
C ASP A 464 13.13 -13.16 -6.11
N ARG A 465 14.25 -12.90 -5.45
CA ARG A 465 14.35 -11.87 -4.41
C ARG A 465 14.43 -10.46 -4.97
N GLU A 466 14.66 -10.31 -6.28
CA GLU A 466 14.73 -9.00 -6.95
C GLU A 466 13.35 -8.45 -7.37
N GLU A 467 12.30 -9.28 -7.25
CA GLU A 467 10.94 -8.89 -7.59
C GLU A 467 10.36 -7.86 -6.60
N TRP A 468 9.71 -6.82 -7.13
CA TRP A 468 9.05 -5.79 -6.35
C TRP A 468 7.54 -6.00 -6.29
N GLY A 469 6.94 -5.72 -5.12
CA GLY A 469 5.48 -5.75 -4.90
C GLY A 469 4.78 -4.44 -5.25
N MET A 470 5.53 -3.34 -5.40
CA MET A 470 5.02 -2.02 -5.76
C MET A 470 5.78 -1.45 -6.95
N ASN A 471 5.11 -0.64 -7.77
CA ASN A 471 5.73 0.04 -8.89
C ASN A 471 6.54 1.26 -8.42
N PRO A 472 7.60 1.69 -9.14
CA PRO A 472 8.42 2.85 -8.76
C PRO A 472 7.65 4.17 -8.61
N GLN A 473 6.56 4.37 -9.35
CA GLN A 473 5.68 5.54 -9.26
C GLN A 473 4.67 5.48 -8.11
N THR A 474 4.68 4.42 -7.29
CA THR A 474 3.80 4.29 -6.11
C THR A 474 4.30 5.13 -4.95
N VAL A 475 3.44 5.99 -4.38
CA VAL A 475 3.74 6.75 -3.17
C VAL A 475 3.39 5.90 -1.95
N ASN A 476 4.28 5.03 -1.60
CA ASN A 476 4.21 4.13 -0.44
C ASN A 476 5.56 3.45 -0.20
N ALA A 477 5.63 2.58 0.83
CA ALA A 477 6.73 1.68 1.13
C ALA A 477 6.15 0.35 1.64
N TYR A 478 6.96 -0.70 1.78
CA TYR A 478 6.52 -1.95 2.38
C TYR A 478 7.67 -2.81 2.90
N TYR A 479 7.35 -3.64 3.89
CA TYR A 479 8.16 -4.77 4.34
C TYR A 479 7.56 -6.08 3.85
N ASN A 480 8.42 -7.00 3.39
CA ASN A 480 8.02 -8.37 3.03
C ASN A 480 8.69 -9.38 3.99
N PRO A 481 7.94 -9.98 4.93
CA PRO A 481 8.49 -10.89 5.93
C PRO A 481 9.08 -12.18 5.33
N LEU A 482 8.53 -12.67 4.22
CA LEU A 482 8.95 -13.93 3.58
C LEU A 482 10.33 -13.86 2.91
N VAL A 483 10.83 -12.66 2.67
CA VAL A 483 12.15 -12.41 2.09
C VAL A 483 12.98 -11.43 2.93
N ASN A 484 12.46 -10.97 4.06
CA ASN A 484 13.08 -10.02 4.97
C ASN A 484 13.58 -8.74 4.26
N GLN A 485 12.71 -8.14 3.42
CA GLN A 485 13.03 -6.98 2.59
C GLN A 485 12.17 -5.77 2.95
N ILE A 486 12.80 -4.59 2.93
CA ILE A 486 12.14 -3.29 3.01
C ILE A 486 12.29 -2.56 1.67
N THR A 487 11.20 -2.01 1.15
CA THR A 487 11.17 -1.45 -0.21
C THR A 487 10.59 -0.04 -0.22
N PHE A 488 11.31 0.89 -0.85
CA PHE A 488 10.95 2.30 -0.96
C PHE A 488 10.91 2.71 -2.43
N PRO A 489 9.73 2.73 -3.09
CA PRO A 489 9.56 3.19 -4.46
C PRO A 489 10.03 4.64 -4.67
N ALA A 490 10.48 4.96 -5.88
CA ALA A 490 11.03 6.28 -6.23
C ALA A 490 10.08 7.44 -5.89
N ALA A 491 8.77 7.24 -6.07
CA ALA A 491 7.80 8.32 -5.93
C ALA A 491 7.65 8.85 -4.50
N ILE A 492 7.86 8.02 -3.44
CA ILE A 492 7.80 8.51 -2.06
C ILE A 492 9.06 9.33 -1.67
N LEU A 493 10.15 9.18 -2.42
CA LEU A 493 11.44 9.80 -2.13
C LEU A 493 11.51 11.26 -2.64
N GLN A 494 10.47 12.03 -2.35
CA GLN A 494 10.25 13.42 -2.73
C GLN A 494 9.61 14.21 -1.57
N PRO A 495 9.68 15.56 -1.57
CA PRO A 495 8.97 16.36 -0.58
C PRO A 495 7.46 16.05 -0.53
N PRO A 496 6.84 16.00 0.65
CA PRO A 496 7.38 16.37 1.97
C PRO A 496 8.10 15.25 2.72
N PHE A 497 8.24 14.04 2.15
CA PHE A 497 8.85 12.89 2.82
C PHE A 497 10.38 12.97 2.81
N PHE A 498 10.96 13.27 1.65
CA PHE A 498 12.40 13.42 1.46
C PHE A 498 12.74 14.66 0.65
N ASP A 499 13.53 15.55 1.24
CA ASP A 499 14.08 16.71 0.57
C ASP A 499 15.59 16.78 0.86
N PRO A 500 16.46 16.56 -0.16
CA PRO A 500 17.91 16.58 0.04
C PRO A 500 18.44 17.95 0.50
N ASN A 501 17.63 19.00 0.45
CA ASN A 501 17.97 20.38 0.82
C ASN A 501 17.30 20.83 2.12
N ALA A 502 16.44 20.02 2.72
CA ALA A 502 15.81 20.30 4.00
C ALA A 502 16.77 20.09 5.19
N ASP A 503 16.42 20.68 6.33
CA ASP A 503 17.12 20.41 7.60
C ASP A 503 17.08 18.90 7.91
N PRO A 504 18.19 18.29 8.39
CA PRO A 504 18.22 16.86 8.67
C PRO A 504 17.09 16.37 9.59
N ALA A 505 16.69 17.17 10.60
CA ALA A 505 15.58 16.80 11.51
C ALA A 505 14.29 16.51 10.73
N ILE A 506 14.05 17.24 9.63
CA ILE A 506 12.87 17.05 8.77
C ILE A 506 12.93 15.69 8.08
N ASN A 507 14.04 15.37 7.42
CA ASN A 507 14.17 14.07 6.72
C ASN A 507 14.11 12.89 7.69
N TYR A 508 14.70 13.00 8.88
CA TYR A 508 14.58 11.94 9.88
C TYR A 508 13.17 11.84 10.46
N GLY A 509 12.48 12.96 10.73
CA GLY A 509 11.09 12.95 11.22
C GLY A 509 10.07 12.48 10.18
N ALA A 510 10.37 12.67 8.89
CA ALA A 510 9.51 12.30 7.77
C ALA A 510 9.89 10.92 7.20
N ILE A 511 10.73 10.86 6.15
CA ILE A 511 11.09 9.58 5.51
C ILE A 511 11.85 8.65 6.46
N GLY A 512 12.62 9.20 7.41
CA GLY A 512 13.30 8.39 8.42
C GLY A 512 12.31 7.60 9.28
N ALA A 513 11.21 8.22 9.71
CA ALA A 513 10.15 7.53 10.44
C ALA A 513 9.49 6.44 9.57
N VAL A 514 9.30 6.66 8.26
CA VAL A 514 8.79 5.65 7.32
C VAL A 514 9.78 4.48 7.18
N ILE A 515 11.07 4.75 7.04
CA ILE A 515 12.10 3.70 6.97
C ILE A 515 12.08 2.86 8.25
N GLY A 516 12.03 3.52 9.41
CA GLY A 516 11.94 2.86 10.69
C GLY A 516 10.65 2.05 10.86
N HIS A 517 9.52 2.55 10.33
CA HIS A 517 8.24 1.85 10.29
C HIS A 517 8.35 0.52 9.53
N GLU A 518 8.93 0.53 8.32
CA GLU A 518 9.12 -0.70 7.55
C GLU A 518 10.09 -1.67 8.24
N MET A 519 11.14 -1.18 8.90
CA MET A 519 12.01 -2.01 9.74
C MET A 519 11.25 -2.58 10.94
N GLY A 520 10.37 -1.80 11.54
CA GLY A 520 9.52 -2.18 12.68
C GLY A 520 8.61 -3.37 12.35
N HIS A 521 8.10 -3.44 11.11
CA HIS A 521 7.32 -4.58 10.64
C HIS A 521 8.05 -5.92 10.71
N GLY A 522 9.36 -5.93 10.74
CA GLY A 522 10.13 -7.16 10.99
C GLY A 522 9.95 -7.72 12.40
N PHE A 523 9.46 -6.93 13.34
CA PHE A 523 9.37 -7.26 14.77
C PHE A 523 7.98 -7.05 15.36
N ASP A 524 7.00 -6.55 14.58
CA ASP A 524 5.63 -6.31 14.99
C ASP A 524 4.87 -7.61 15.32
N ASP A 525 3.56 -7.52 15.55
CA ASP A 525 2.72 -8.66 15.92
C ASP A 525 2.73 -9.81 14.92
N GLN A 526 2.99 -9.53 13.64
CA GLN A 526 3.06 -10.51 12.55
C GLN A 526 4.51 -10.82 12.16
N GLY A 527 5.34 -9.79 11.91
CA GLY A 527 6.71 -9.99 11.43
C GLY A 527 7.59 -10.75 12.40
N ARG A 528 7.37 -10.64 13.73
CA ARG A 528 8.07 -11.43 14.74
C ARG A 528 7.89 -12.95 14.63
N GLU A 529 6.87 -13.39 13.90
CA GLU A 529 6.64 -14.83 13.64
C GLU A 529 7.59 -15.41 12.56
N PHE A 530 8.33 -14.54 11.85
CA PHE A 530 9.27 -14.91 10.81
C PHE A 530 10.72 -14.70 11.29
N ASP A 531 11.59 -15.64 10.99
CA ASP A 531 13.02 -15.54 11.30
C ASP A 531 13.79 -14.71 10.24
N GLU A 532 15.11 -14.66 10.37
CA GLU A 532 16.03 -13.92 9.50
C GLU A 532 16.04 -14.40 8.05
N THR A 533 15.49 -15.58 7.78
CA THR A 533 15.39 -16.16 6.43
C THR A 533 14.02 -15.96 5.80
N GLY A 534 13.05 -15.48 6.57
CA GLY A 534 11.64 -15.36 6.17
C GLY A 534 10.80 -16.60 6.48
N LYS A 535 11.34 -17.54 7.21
CA LYS A 535 10.63 -18.75 7.62
C LYS A 535 9.81 -18.51 8.88
N ILE A 536 8.56 -19.01 8.91
CA ILE A 536 7.76 -19.03 10.14
C ILE A 536 8.46 -19.90 11.18
N ARG A 537 8.86 -19.30 12.28
CA ARG A 537 9.56 -19.95 13.40
C ARG A 537 9.32 -19.16 14.68
N ASN A 538 8.91 -19.82 15.74
CA ASN A 538 8.90 -19.21 17.07
C ASN A 538 10.34 -19.12 17.60
N TRP A 539 10.93 -17.92 17.58
CA TRP A 539 12.27 -17.63 18.06
C TRP A 539 12.28 -16.75 19.32
N TRP A 540 11.11 -16.37 19.78
CA TRP A 540 10.93 -15.61 21.01
C TRP A 540 10.84 -16.54 22.22
N THR A 541 11.51 -16.19 23.32
CA THR A 541 11.31 -16.90 24.57
C THR A 541 9.92 -16.62 25.13
N PRO A 542 9.34 -17.55 25.92
CA PRO A 542 8.05 -17.32 26.56
C PRO A 542 8.02 -16.06 27.43
N GLU A 543 9.14 -15.74 28.10
CA GLU A 543 9.25 -14.55 28.97
C GLU A 543 9.20 -13.26 28.14
N THR A 544 10.02 -13.15 27.09
CA THR A 544 10.01 -11.97 26.21
C THR A 544 8.68 -11.84 25.50
N ASN A 545 8.07 -12.95 25.06
CA ASN A 545 6.73 -12.92 24.45
C ASN A 545 5.66 -12.38 25.41
N ALA A 546 5.69 -12.79 26.68
CA ALA A 546 4.71 -12.28 27.68
C ALA A 546 4.86 -10.76 27.88
N LYS A 547 6.08 -10.26 27.97
CA LYS A 547 6.36 -8.82 28.11
C LYS A 547 5.96 -8.03 26.85
N PHE A 548 6.18 -8.58 25.65
CA PHE A 548 5.69 -7.97 24.41
C PHE A 548 4.17 -7.86 24.40
N LEU A 549 3.46 -8.94 24.76
CA LEU A 549 2.00 -8.94 24.82
C LEU A 549 1.45 -7.95 25.85
N GLU A 550 2.17 -7.71 26.96
CA GLU A 550 1.81 -6.66 27.91
C GLU A 550 1.92 -5.26 27.29
N GLN A 551 3.01 -4.98 26.57
CA GLN A 551 3.18 -3.69 25.88
C GLN A 551 2.13 -3.48 24.79
N THR A 552 1.88 -4.50 23.96
CA THR A 552 0.88 -4.40 22.88
C THR A 552 -0.54 -4.26 23.43
N ALA A 553 -0.88 -4.86 24.57
CA ALA A 553 -2.19 -4.66 25.21
C ALA A 553 -2.39 -3.22 25.69
N LYS A 554 -1.35 -2.60 26.28
CA LYS A 554 -1.38 -1.18 26.67
C LYS A 554 -1.53 -0.29 25.41
N PHE A 555 -0.82 -0.63 24.34
CA PHE A 555 -0.86 0.15 23.12
C PHE A 555 -2.19 0.03 22.40
N ALA A 556 -2.77 -1.18 22.32
CA ALA A 556 -4.13 -1.39 21.82
C ALA A 556 -5.15 -0.49 22.53
N ALA A 557 -5.09 -0.43 23.87
CA ALA A 557 -6.02 0.39 24.66
C ALA A 557 -5.90 1.90 24.35
N GLN A 558 -4.70 2.41 24.00
CA GLN A 558 -4.54 3.80 23.58
C GLN A 558 -5.26 4.08 22.26
N TYR A 559 -5.24 3.14 21.29
CA TYR A 559 -5.92 3.27 20.02
C TYR A 559 -7.42 2.98 20.11
N ASP A 560 -7.84 2.01 20.93
CA ASP A 560 -9.26 1.73 21.20
C ASP A 560 -9.98 2.97 21.78
N ALA A 561 -9.25 3.82 22.52
CA ALA A 561 -9.76 5.08 23.05
C ALA A 561 -9.86 6.20 22.01
N PHE A 562 -9.28 6.01 20.79
CA PHE A 562 -9.35 6.99 19.72
C PHE A 562 -10.58 6.76 18.85
N CYS A 563 -11.59 7.61 19.04
CA CYS A 563 -12.86 7.56 18.29
C CYS A 563 -12.97 8.81 17.41
N PRO A 564 -12.54 8.78 16.16
CA PRO A 564 -12.55 9.95 15.27
C PRO A 564 -13.95 10.43 14.89
N LEU A 565 -14.97 9.58 15.01
CA LEU A 565 -16.38 9.90 14.82
C LEU A 565 -17.20 9.25 15.93
N GLU A 566 -18.38 9.81 16.19
CA GLU A 566 -19.30 9.23 17.17
C GLU A 566 -19.64 7.77 16.83
N GLY A 567 -19.40 6.88 17.80
CA GLY A 567 -19.62 5.44 17.63
C GLY A 567 -18.67 4.73 16.69
N VAL A 568 -17.59 5.38 16.23
CA VAL A 568 -16.56 4.79 15.35
C VAL A 568 -15.21 4.93 16.01
N CYS A 569 -14.75 3.88 16.66
CA CYS A 569 -13.45 3.84 17.32
C CYS A 569 -12.49 2.91 16.56
N VAL A 570 -11.21 3.19 16.63
CA VAL A 570 -10.17 2.33 16.09
C VAL A 570 -10.18 0.99 16.83
N ASN A 571 -9.98 -0.10 16.12
CA ASN A 571 -9.72 -1.41 16.72
C ASN A 571 -8.20 -1.57 16.87
N GLY A 572 -7.69 -1.32 18.07
CA GLY A 572 -6.27 -1.33 18.37
C GLY A 572 -5.58 -2.68 18.15
N LYS A 573 -6.33 -3.80 18.19
CA LYS A 573 -5.81 -5.13 17.83
C LYS A 573 -5.68 -5.29 16.32
N PHE A 574 -6.68 -4.85 15.57
CA PHE A 574 -6.66 -4.91 14.12
C PHE A 574 -5.53 -4.04 13.52
N THR A 575 -5.29 -2.88 14.13
CA THR A 575 -4.27 -1.93 13.67
C THR A 575 -2.89 -2.10 14.35
N MET A 576 -2.70 -3.14 15.16
CA MET A 576 -1.53 -3.29 16.03
C MET A 576 -0.20 -3.22 15.29
N GLY A 577 -0.02 -3.96 14.19
CA GLY A 577 1.23 -3.98 13.44
C GLY A 577 1.61 -2.62 12.92
N GLU A 578 0.65 -1.91 12.33
CA GLU A 578 0.84 -0.56 11.82
C GLU A 578 1.17 0.44 12.94
N ASN A 579 0.49 0.33 14.08
CA ASN A 579 0.75 1.17 15.24
C ASN A 579 2.15 0.93 15.83
N LEU A 580 2.59 -0.34 15.88
CA LEU A 580 3.95 -0.72 16.31
C LEU A 580 5.01 -0.20 15.34
N GLY A 581 4.74 -0.29 14.03
CA GLY A 581 5.58 0.30 12.99
C GLY A 581 5.76 1.80 13.19
N ASP A 582 4.67 2.53 13.46
CA ASP A 582 4.70 3.98 13.69
C ASP A 582 5.52 4.37 14.93
N LEU A 583 5.25 3.76 16.08
CA LEU A 583 5.97 4.08 17.31
C LEU A 583 7.44 3.67 17.23
N GLY A 584 7.72 2.42 16.84
CA GLY A 584 9.08 1.92 16.71
C GLY A 584 9.86 2.67 15.65
N GLY A 585 9.22 2.99 14.51
CA GLY A 585 9.80 3.78 13.44
C GLY A 585 10.19 5.17 13.87
N LEU A 586 9.31 5.85 14.59
CA LEU A 586 9.59 7.20 15.10
C LEU A 586 10.72 7.17 16.15
N GLU A 587 10.74 6.20 17.06
CA GLU A 587 11.83 6.04 18.03
C GLU A 587 13.17 5.73 17.39
N MET A 588 13.21 4.84 16.38
CA MET A 588 14.41 4.55 15.58
C MET A 588 14.92 5.79 14.85
N ALA A 589 14.01 6.52 14.19
CA ALA A 589 14.34 7.73 13.45
C ALA A 589 14.89 8.83 14.36
N TYR A 590 14.31 9.02 15.54
CA TYR A 590 14.82 9.95 16.53
C TYR A 590 16.23 9.58 17.02
N THR A 591 16.44 8.29 17.31
CA THR A 591 17.78 7.79 17.70
C THR A 591 18.80 8.01 16.60
N ALA A 592 18.45 7.71 15.34
CA ALA A 592 19.32 7.93 14.19
C ALA A 592 19.62 9.43 14.00
N TYR A 593 18.61 10.28 14.15
CA TYR A 593 18.80 11.73 14.12
C TYR A 593 19.80 12.22 15.18
N LYS A 594 19.64 11.80 16.44
CA LYS A 594 20.56 12.18 17.52
C LYS A 594 21.99 11.66 17.27
N LEU A 595 22.14 10.45 16.74
CA LEU A 595 23.45 9.89 16.37
C LEU A 595 24.09 10.70 15.23
N SER A 596 23.31 11.14 14.24
CA SER A 596 23.81 11.94 13.12
C SER A 596 24.37 13.30 13.53
N LEU A 597 23.95 13.85 14.66
CA LEU A 597 24.48 15.09 15.22
C LEU A 597 25.90 14.93 15.81
N GLY A 598 26.38 13.71 16.00
CA GLY A 598 27.73 13.44 16.52
C GLY A 598 27.98 14.05 17.90
N GLY A 599 26.97 14.09 18.77
CA GLY A 599 27.01 14.66 20.12
C GLY A 599 26.92 16.20 20.17
N LYS A 600 26.65 16.86 19.03
CA LYS A 600 26.42 18.31 18.97
C LYS A 600 24.92 18.60 19.10
N GLU A 601 24.62 19.81 19.55
CA GLU A 601 23.24 20.31 19.49
C GLU A 601 22.91 20.82 18.10
N ALA A 602 21.67 20.56 17.64
CA ALA A 602 21.18 21.13 16.41
C ALA A 602 20.90 22.64 16.59
N PRO A 603 21.11 23.46 15.56
CA PRO A 603 20.80 24.89 15.64
C PRO A 603 19.29 25.10 15.83
N VAL A 604 18.92 26.18 16.50
CA VAL A 604 17.54 26.69 16.51
C VAL A 604 17.30 27.40 15.16
N ILE A 605 16.24 26.99 14.44
CA ILE A 605 15.84 27.59 13.16
C ILE A 605 14.40 28.05 13.27
N ASP A 606 14.12 29.30 12.93
CA ASP A 606 12.80 29.93 13.01
C ASP A 606 12.10 29.74 14.38
N GLY A 607 12.90 29.71 15.46
CA GLY A 607 12.42 29.54 16.83
C GLY A 607 12.21 28.09 17.29
N PHE A 608 12.45 27.09 16.43
CA PHE A 608 12.29 25.68 16.75
C PHE A 608 13.63 24.98 16.97
N THR A 609 13.75 24.20 18.05
CA THR A 609 14.88 23.31 18.28
C THR A 609 14.90 22.17 17.25
N GLY A 610 16.01 21.46 17.14
CA GLY A 610 16.09 20.29 16.27
C GLY A 610 15.07 19.21 16.61
N ASP A 611 14.88 18.96 17.92
CA ASP A 611 13.91 17.95 18.40
C ASP A 611 12.47 18.38 18.08
N GLN A 612 12.15 19.66 18.25
CA GLN A 612 10.83 20.17 17.83
C GLN A 612 10.61 19.99 16.34
N ARG A 613 11.59 20.38 15.50
CA ARG A 613 11.48 20.22 14.04
C ARG A 613 11.27 18.76 13.63
N PHE A 614 11.93 17.81 14.30
CA PHE A 614 11.77 16.39 14.07
C PHE A 614 10.31 15.93 14.29
N PHE A 615 9.72 16.23 15.46
CA PHE A 615 8.33 15.83 15.73
C PHE A 615 7.30 16.59 14.89
N LEU A 616 7.55 17.86 14.59
CA LEU A 616 6.70 18.63 13.69
C LEU A 616 6.67 18.02 12.28
N ALA A 617 7.83 17.59 11.76
CA ALA A 617 7.92 16.93 10.46
C ALA A 617 7.11 15.62 10.45
N HIS A 618 7.22 14.78 11.49
CA HIS A 618 6.43 13.57 11.62
C HIS A 618 4.93 13.83 11.58
N ALA A 619 4.42 14.71 12.43
CA ALA A 619 3.00 15.03 12.43
C ALA A 619 2.52 15.69 11.12
N GLN A 620 3.41 16.39 10.41
CA GLN A 620 3.05 17.07 9.16
C GLN A 620 2.97 16.11 7.96
N VAL A 621 3.78 15.04 7.89
CA VAL A 621 3.62 14.02 6.83
C VAL A 621 2.33 13.21 7.00
N TRP A 622 1.76 13.15 8.20
CA TRP A 622 0.44 12.57 8.46
C TRP A 622 -0.72 13.55 8.25
N ARG A 623 -0.46 14.81 7.89
CA ARG A 623 -1.52 15.79 7.59
C ARG A 623 -2.49 15.23 6.55
N ALA A 624 -3.77 15.07 6.95
CA ALA A 624 -4.84 14.66 6.05
C ALA A 624 -6.21 15.09 6.56
N ALA A 625 -7.07 15.52 5.63
CA ALA A 625 -8.51 15.60 5.83
C ALA A 625 -9.16 14.38 5.17
N ILE A 626 -10.22 13.83 5.77
CA ILE A 626 -10.93 12.65 5.26
C ILE A 626 -12.44 12.84 5.44
N ARG A 627 -13.24 12.37 4.48
CA ARG A 627 -14.71 12.37 4.59
C ARG A 627 -15.18 11.32 5.58
N ASP A 628 -16.26 11.57 6.30
CA ASP A 628 -16.76 10.70 7.36
C ASP A 628 -17.02 9.25 6.87
N ASP A 629 -17.63 9.09 5.69
CA ASP A 629 -17.90 7.76 5.13
C ASP A 629 -16.62 7.02 4.74
N ALA A 630 -15.62 7.73 4.21
CA ALA A 630 -14.30 7.14 3.95
C ALA A 630 -13.58 6.75 5.24
N LEU A 631 -13.71 7.57 6.29
CA LEU A 631 -13.12 7.29 7.59
C LEU A 631 -13.78 6.07 8.26
N ARG A 632 -15.11 5.94 8.18
CA ARG A 632 -15.83 4.73 8.64
C ARG A 632 -15.36 3.49 7.90
N ASN A 633 -15.25 3.57 6.57
CA ASN A 633 -14.74 2.47 5.76
C ASN A 633 -13.29 2.12 6.15
N GLN A 634 -12.42 3.11 6.33
CA GLN A 634 -11.03 2.88 6.76
C GLN A 634 -10.97 2.12 8.09
N VAL A 635 -11.67 2.59 9.11
CA VAL A 635 -11.66 1.94 10.44
C VAL A 635 -12.14 0.49 10.40
N LEU A 636 -13.02 0.14 9.45
CA LEU A 636 -13.55 -1.22 9.31
C LEU A 636 -12.64 -2.16 8.50
N THR A 637 -11.91 -1.62 7.52
CA THR A 637 -11.30 -2.45 6.46
C THR A 637 -9.80 -2.32 6.33
N ASP A 638 -9.22 -1.25 6.88
CA ASP A 638 -7.80 -0.91 6.72
C ASP A 638 -7.06 -1.15 8.04
N PRO A 639 -5.96 -1.93 8.06
CA PRO A 639 -5.15 -2.12 9.26
C PRO A 639 -4.41 -0.85 9.69
N HIS A 640 -4.39 0.22 8.87
CA HIS A 640 -3.80 1.49 9.25
C HIS A 640 -4.78 2.36 10.04
N SER A 641 -4.33 2.86 11.18
CA SER A 641 -5.08 3.85 11.96
C SER A 641 -5.26 5.16 11.17
N PRO A 642 -6.30 5.96 11.46
CA PRO A 642 -6.48 7.28 10.84
C PRO A 642 -5.27 8.20 11.03
N ALA A 643 -5.02 9.08 10.07
CA ALA A 643 -3.86 9.97 10.03
C ALA A 643 -3.66 10.78 11.32
N ALA A 644 -4.75 11.27 11.93
CA ALA A 644 -4.67 12.00 13.19
C ALA A 644 -4.18 11.14 14.38
N ALA A 645 -4.48 9.84 14.38
CA ALA A 645 -3.94 8.91 15.36
C ALA A 645 -2.44 8.64 15.12
N ARG A 646 -2.05 8.43 13.84
CA ARG A 646 -0.66 8.16 13.44
C ARG A 646 0.28 9.34 13.71
N GLY A 647 -0.18 10.58 13.55
CA GLY A 647 0.59 11.80 13.80
C GLY A 647 0.42 12.37 15.22
N SER A 648 -0.04 11.58 16.20
CA SER A 648 -0.19 12.05 17.60
C SER A 648 -0.02 10.98 18.69
N ILE A 649 -0.43 9.73 18.46
CA ILE A 649 -0.35 8.70 19.51
C ILE A 649 1.09 8.19 19.70
N PRO A 650 1.90 7.96 18.66
CA PRO A 650 3.30 7.57 18.82
C PRO A 650 4.10 8.57 19.68
N GLU A 651 3.97 9.87 19.42
CA GLU A 651 4.68 10.93 20.14
C GLU A 651 4.39 10.91 21.66
N ARG A 652 3.15 10.61 22.06
CA ARG A 652 2.72 10.53 23.46
C ARG A 652 3.42 9.42 24.24
N ASN A 653 4.10 8.49 23.57
CA ASN A 653 4.89 7.43 24.17
C ASN A 653 6.39 7.76 24.25
N MET A 654 6.85 8.90 23.69
CA MET A 654 8.26 9.30 23.62
C MET A 654 8.60 10.40 24.64
N ASP A 655 9.51 10.14 25.57
CA ASP A 655 9.92 11.14 26.59
C ASP A 655 10.47 12.42 25.94
N ALA A 656 11.23 12.29 24.84
CA ALA A 656 11.78 13.41 24.10
C ALA A 656 10.71 14.39 23.57
N TRP A 657 9.50 13.91 23.25
CA TRP A 657 8.41 14.78 22.85
C TRP A 657 7.91 15.64 24.01
N TYR A 658 7.80 15.06 25.22
CA TYR A 658 7.43 15.79 26.43
C TYR A 658 8.44 16.90 26.73
N GLU A 659 9.73 16.59 26.61
CA GLU A 659 10.82 17.57 26.81
C GLU A 659 10.79 18.67 25.75
N ALA A 660 10.62 18.31 24.47
CA ALA A 660 10.63 19.26 23.35
C ALA A 660 9.49 20.29 23.43
N PHE A 661 8.30 19.87 23.89
CA PHE A 661 7.11 20.72 23.91
C PHE A 661 6.64 21.12 25.32
N GLY A 662 7.36 20.74 26.37
CA GLY A 662 7.02 21.07 27.76
C GLY A 662 5.71 20.47 28.24
N VAL A 663 5.34 19.30 27.69
CA VAL A 663 4.09 18.58 28.03
C VAL A 663 4.20 17.99 29.45
N LYS A 664 3.16 18.14 30.25
CA LYS A 664 3.18 17.78 31.65
C LYS A 664 1.82 17.27 32.13
N GLU A 665 1.80 16.72 33.33
CA GLU A 665 0.56 16.31 33.99
C GLU A 665 -0.48 17.43 34.01
N GLY A 666 -1.70 17.10 33.61
CA GLY A 666 -2.81 18.04 33.40
C GLY A 666 -3.05 18.41 31.95
N ASP A 667 -2.11 18.21 31.04
CA ASP A 667 -2.35 18.33 29.59
C ASP A 667 -3.11 17.09 29.08
N LYS A 668 -3.99 17.26 28.08
CA LYS A 668 -4.92 16.19 27.65
C LYS A 668 -4.22 14.99 27.02
N ALA A 669 -3.09 15.22 26.35
CA ALA A 669 -2.30 14.17 25.70
C ALA A 669 -1.27 13.52 26.64
N TYR A 670 -1.20 13.95 27.91
CA TYR A 670 -0.23 13.42 28.87
C TYR A 670 -0.51 11.94 29.19
N ILE A 671 0.53 11.13 29.12
CA ILE A 671 0.54 9.74 29.60
C ILE A 671 1.63 9.64 30.69
N PRO A 672 1.31 9.11 31.90
CA PRO A 672 2.31 8.88 32.90
C PRO A 672 3.48 8.03 32.40
N PRO A 673 4.74 8.29 32.79
CA PRO A 673 5.90 7.56 32.27
C PRO A 673 5.82 6.03 32.39
N ALA A 674 5.18 5.51 33.44
CA ALA A 674 4.99 4.06 33.65
C ALA A 674 3.95 3.44 32.70
N GLU A 675 3.09 4.26 32.10
CA GLU A 675 2.04 3.81 31.16
C GLU A 675 2.45 4.00 29.70
N ARG A 676 3.57 4.71 29.45
CA ARG A 676 4.11 4.87 28.09
C ARG A 676 4.61 3.53 27.58
N VAL A 677 4.24 3.22 26.34
CA VAL A 677 4.70 2.00 25.66
C VAL A 677 6.15 2.16 25.22
N ARG A 678 6.95 1.13 25.45
CA ARG A 678 8.36 1.07 25.05
C ARG A 678 8.55 -0.18 24.22
N ILE A 679 8.73 -0.02 22.93
CA ILE A 679 8.72 -1.18 22.03
C ILE A 679 10.11 -1.51 21.49
N TRP A 680 10.79 -0.70 20.76
CA TRP A 680 12.18 -0.86 20.32
C TRP A 680 12.98 0.43 20.26
#